data_302f32d4bc6e83b3c5808bc28eb9d45f
#
_entry.id   302f32d4bc6e83b3c5808bc28eb9d45f
#
_cell.length_a   1.000
_cell.length_b   1.000
_cell.length_c   1.000
_cell.angle_alpha   90.00
_cell.angle_beta   90.00
_cell.angle_gamma   90.00
#
_symmetry.space_group_name_H-M   'P 1'
#
loop_
_entity.id
_entity.type
_entity.pdbx_description
1 polymer ?
#
loop_
_entity_poly.entity_id
_entity_poly.type
_entity_poly.pdbx_seq_one_letter_code
_entity_poly.pdbx_strand_id
1 'polypeptide(L)'
;MKELQSLDDVFNKKIFRIPDYQRGYAWGEKQLVDFWEDLLNLDDHRLHYTGVLSIKQVPEENWSNWNDECWLIEKRRHIPYFIVDGQQRLTTVSIFLQCLVETVKQHPDNAQLNDKDILLGTYTLNDIIEKYIVVEEPPHHIIKSYKFGYEVDNPSFTFMRHKIFNEPHGGSINETFYTLNLENAKKFFLENIDKIVNAQGLSALEDIYEKLTQRFMFNLYEIDDNFDVFVAFETMNNRGKKLSDLELLKNRLIYLTTLYDKDEVEQNVQDAARKNINDTWGEIYHQLGKNKKRPLNDDEFLKAHWIMYFKYSRKSGNDYIRYLLDDYFSPKQVFEKIKVSTKDLDMVEELTDEDINDGDDAIDDQMPYNLGSRSKLKITEINDYVNSLKGAAEHWYNSFFPENNTAFSDAESVALDRLNRLGIGYFRPLVMSCFASTGIDTAKRVHLLNEIERFIFISSRVSRATATYGSSQYYRAAGDVYKGKKTIAEIIKSLDESLSWVFEDDGTYKHGYFKTFISKKFASGGAGFYAWNGLRYFLYEYEENLMKSRNQPKVTWQNFIKSENDKISIEHIYPQTATSEYWQENYEDYTKEQRKYLNGSLGNLLPLSSSINSSLQNDDFPDKQNLKHNKDGKVIRNGYSNGSYSELEVAGKGKWTNIEIKERGLHLLAFMEARWKINFGSEENKLEILHLNFIDKSTTLPEESDKEVEK
;
A
#
# COMPACT_ATOMS: atom_id res chain seq x y z
N MET A 1 -40.41 -10.80 -19.53
CA MET A 1 -38.96 -10.57 -19.42
C MET A 1 -38.68 -9.32 -20.23
N LYS A 2 -38.02 -8.29 -19.65
CA LYS A 2 -37.53 -7.18 -20.47
C LYS A 2 -36.49 -7.80 -21.42
N GLU A 3 -36.56 -7.44 -22.70
CA GLU A 3 -35.64 -7.94 -23.72
C GLU A 3 -34.20 -7.53 -23.38
N LEU A 4 -33.26 -8.41 -23.65
CA LEU A 4 -31.84 -8.08 -23.57
C LEU A 4 -31.54 -7.02 -24.62
N GLN A 5 -30.77 -6.02 -24.28
CA GLN A 5 -30.36 -4.92 -25.17
C GLN A 5 -28.88 -5.07 -25.56
N SER A 6 -28.60 -4.84 -26.82
CA SER A 6 -27.25 -4.71 -27.33
C SER A 6 -26.62 -3.41 -26.84
N LEU A 7 -25.28 -3.27 -26.95
CA LEU A 7 -24.63 -2.00 -26.66
C LEU A 7 -25.16 -0.88 -27.55
N ASP A 8 -25.50 -1.19 -28.78
CA ASP A 8 -26.12 -0.29 -29.75
C ASP A 8 -27.42 0.31 -29.22
N ASP A 9 -28.29 -0.53 -28.63
CA ASP A 9 -29.56 -0.09 -28.04
C ASP A 9 -29.35 0.70 -26.75
N VAL A 10 -28.37 0.27 -25.94
CA VAL A 10 -28.02 0.92 -24.68
C VAL A 10 -27.58 2.37 -24.94
N PHE A 11 -26.75 2.65 -25.95
CA PHE A 11 -26.24 3.99 -26.22
C PHE A 11 -27.15 4.85 -27.11
N ASN A 12 -28.26 4.26 -27.62
CA ASN A 12 -29.16 4.99 -28.51
C ASN A 12 -29.84 6.18 -27.78
N LYS A 13 -29.49 7.41 -28.17
CA LYS A 13 -29.97 8.66 -27.57
C LYS A 13 -29.90 8.74 -26.04
N LYS A 14 -28.92 8.11 -25.45
CA LYS A 14 -28.68 8.19 -24.00
C LYS A 14 -27.30 8.75 -23.70
N ILE A 15 -27.19 9.40 -22.54
CA ILE A 15 -25.94 9.90 -21.94
C ILE A 15 -25.84 9.28 -20.58
N PHE A 16 -24.64 8.77 -20.23
CA PHE A 16 -24.41 8.09 -18.97
C PHE A 16 -23.39 8.83 -18.12
N ARG A 17 -23.71 9.01 -16.84
CA ARG A 17 -22.79 9.54 -15.84
C ARG A 17 -22.69 8.59 -14.66
N ILE A 18 -21.47 8.41 -14.18
CA ILE A 18 -21.18 7.70 -12.93
C ILE A 18 -21.30 8.74 -11.82
N PRO A 19 -22.26 8.58 -10.89
CA PRO A 19 -22.47 9.56 -9.82
C PRO A 19 -21.32 9.55 -8.80
N ASP A 20 -21.24 10.61 -8.01
CA ASP A 20 -20.16 10.88 -7.06
C ASP A 20 -20.04 9.86 -5.92
N TYR A 21 -21.15 9.21 -5.52
CA TYR A 21 -21.13 8.16 -4.51
C TYR A 21 -20.52 6.85 -5.02
N GLN A 22 -20.34 6.69 -6.33
CA GLN A 22 -19.73 5.50 -6.87
C GLN A 22 -18.20 5.57 -6.89
N ARG A 23 -17.55 4.41 -6.80
CA ARG A 23 -16.11 4.30 -6.90
C ARG A 23 -15.61 4.63 -8.31
N GLY A 24 -14.32 4.94 -8.41
CA GLY A 24 -13.63 5.03 -9.69
C GLY A 24 -13.44 3.68 -10.37
N TYR A 25 -12.68 3.68 -11.45
CA TYR A 25 -12.41 2.46 -12.23
C TYR A 25 -11.47 1.50 -11.49
N ALA A 26 -11.97 0.32 -11.14
CA ALA A 26 -11.30 -0.63 -10.25
C ALA A 26 -10.91 -1.97 -10.92
N TRP A 27 -11.19 -2.18 -12.21
CA TRP A 27 -10.76 -3.38 -12.92
C TRP A 27 -9.24 -3.38 -13.10
N GLY A 28 -8.62 -4.53 -12.80
CA GLY A 28 -7.21 -4.79 -13.05
C GLY A 28 -7.02 -5.78 -14.18
N GLU A 29 -5.78 -6.21 -14.39
CA GLU A 29 -5.36 -7.07 -15.50
C GLU A 29 -6.24 -8.31 -15.67
N LYS A 30 -6.58 -9.00 -14.57
CA LYS A 30 -7.41 -10.20 -14.63
C LYS A 30 -8.76 -9.94 -15.30
N GLN A 31 -9.49 -8.90 -14.86
CA GLN A 31 -10.80 -8.57 -15.41
C GLN A 31 -10.70 -8.09 -16.87
N LEU A 32 -9.60 -7.41 -17.22
CA LEU A 32 -9.35 -6.99 -18.60
C LEU A 32 -9.10 -8.20 -19.52
N VAL A 33 -8.34 -9.16 -19.04
CA VAL A 33 -8.09 -10.42 -19.77
C VAL A 33 -9.40 -11.19 -19.93
N ASP A 34 -10.16 -11.38 -18.86
CA ASP A 34 -11.46 -12.06 -18.91
C ASP A 34 -12.40 -11.40 -19.96
N PHE A 35 -12.51 -10.06 -19.94
CA PHE A 35 -13.33 -9.31 -20.92
C PHE A 35 -12.81 -9.47 -22.36
N TRP A 36 -11.51 -9.43 -22.56
CA TRP A 36 -10.86 -9.57 -23.85
C TRP A 36 -11.06 -10.98 -24.44
N GLU A 37 -10.89 -12.00 -23.60
CA GLU A 37 -11.12 -13.39 -23.99
C GLU A 37 -12.58 -13.66 -24.31
N ASP A 38 -13.54 -13.15 -23.54
CA ASP A 38 -14.97 -13.23 -23.83
C ASP A 38 -15.30 -12.64 -25.21
N LEU A 39 -14.67 -11.51 -25.56
CA LEU A 39 -14.87 -10.83 -26.84
C LEU A 39 -14.28 -11.61 -28.01
N LEU A 40 -13.05 -12.12 -27.88
CA LEU A 40 -12.38 -12.86 -28.95
C LEU A 40 -12.99 -14.24 -29.19
N ASN A 41 -13.38 -14.92 -28.11
CA ASN A 41 -13.89 -16.29 -28.18
C ASN A 41 -15.40 -16.35 -28.49
N LEU A 42 -16.07 -15.22 -28.63
CA LEU A 42 -17.48 -15.19 -28.98
C LEU A 42 -17.71 -15.69 -30.42
N ASP A 43 -18.48 -16.75 -30.52
CA ASP A 43 -18.90 -17.35 -31.79
C ASP A 43 -19.87 -16.41 -32.53
N ASP A 44 -19.78 -16.38 -33.87
CA ASP A 44 -20.59 -15.52 -34.74
C ASP A 44 -22.10 -15.75 -34.65
N HIS A 45 -22.53 -16.86 -34.10
CA HIS A 45 -23.95 -17.23 -33.97
C HIS A 45 -24.44 -17.15 -32.50
N ARG A 46 -23.62 -16.65 -31.56
CA ARG A 46 -23.98 -16.62 -30.15
C ARG A 46 -24.06 -15.18 -29.61
N LEU A 47 -24.91 -15.01 -28.62
CA LEU A 47 -24.98 -13.77 -27.83
C LEU A 47 -24.25 -13.99 -26.50
N HIS A 48 -23.51 -12.99 -26.07
CA HIS A 48 -22.83 -12.99 -24.77
C HIS A 48 -23.64 -12.19 -23.77
N TYR A 49 -24.04 -12.81 -22.65
CA TYR A 49 -24.73 -12.11 -21.58
C TYR A 49 -23.72 -11.37 -20.69
N THR A 50 -23.65 -10.04 -20.82
CA THR A 50 -22.69 -9.20 -20.12
C THR A 50 -23.11 -8.88 -18.68
N GLY A 51 -24.41 -9.00 -18.37
CA GLY A 51 -24.94 -8.78 -17.02
C GLY A 51 -26.03 -7.70 -16.95
N VAL A 52 -26.39 -7.34 -15.72
CA VAL A 52 -27.37 -6.27 -15.45
C VAL A 52 -26.69 -4.91 -15.56
N LEU A 53 -27.35 -3.96 -16.19
CA LEU A 53 -27.00 -2.54 -16.16
C LEU A 53 -28.17 -1.80 -15.50
N SER A 54 -27.97 -1.34 -14.26
CA SER A 54 -28.97 -0.59 -13.52
C SER A 54 -28.72 0.91 -13.68
N ILE A 55 -29.75 1.62 -14.14
CA ILE A 55 -29.68 3.05 -14.42
C ILE A 55 -30.84 3.79 -13.74
N LYS A 56 -30.63 5.07 -13.45
CA LYS A 56 -31.68 6.00 -12.98
C LYS A 56 -31.65 7.25 -13.81
N GLN A 57 -32.82 7.70 -14.26
CA GLN A 57 -32.90 8.95 -15.02
C GLN A 57 -32.43 10.13 -14.15
N VAL A 58 -31.64 11.04 -14.74
CA VAL A 58 -31.14 12.24 -14.05
C VAL A 58 -32.21 13.29 -14.02
N PRO A 59 -32.60 13.84 -12.85
CA PRO A 59 -33.53 14.93 -12.74
C PRO A 59 -33.04 16.21 -13.45
N GLU A 60 -33.95 17.05 -13.89
CA GLU A 60 -33.65 18.31 -14.61
C GLU A 60 -32.77 19.25 -13.77
N GLU A 61 -33.03 19.34 -12.47
CA GLU A 61 -32.26 20.14 -11.51
C GLU A 61 -30.77 19.77 -11.48
N ASN A 62 -30.42 18.52 -11.78
CA ASN A 62 -29.05 18.04 -11.82
C ASN A 62 -28.39 18.26 -13.20
N TRP A 63 -29.05 17.81 -14.30
CA TRP A 63 -28.44 17.92 -15.63
C TRP A 63 -28.44 19.34 -16.20
N SER A 64 -29.28 20.24 -15.69
CA SER A 64 -29.24 21.67 -16.07
C SER A 64 -27.88 22.34 -15.78
N ASN A 65 -27.12 21.78 -14.87
CA ASN A 65 -25.74 22.20 -14.54
C ASN A 65 -24.66 21.55 -15.44
N TRP A 66 -25.05 20.66 -16.35
CA TRP A 66 -24.12 20.01 -17.27
C TRP A 66 -23.90 20.86 -18.52
N ASN A 67 -23.05 21.87 -18.40
CA ASN A 67 -22.88 22.91 -19.43
C ASN A 67 -22.55 22.36 -20.83
N ASP A 68 -21.74 21.27 -20.89
CA ASP A 68 -21.31 20.67 -22.15
C ASP A 68 -22.40 19.77 -22.78
N GLU A 69 -23.37 19.27 -22.00
CA GLU A 69 -24.39 18.30 -22.42
C GLU A 69 -25.79 18.86 -22.57
N CYS A 70 -26.11 20.01 -21.96
CA CYS A 70 -27.47 20.60 -21.98
C CYS A 70 -28.05 20.72 -23.39
N TRP A 71 -27.28 21.21 -24.35
CA TRP A 71 -27.75 21.34 -25.75
C TRP A 71 -28.13 19.98 -26.36
N LEU A 72 -27.37 18.91 -26.06
CA LEU A 72 -27.59 17.57 -26.57
C LEU A 72 -28.86 16.94 -25.96
N ILE A 73 -29.14 17.23 -24.69
CA ILE A 73 -30.36 16.83 -23.98
C ILE A 73 -31.57 17.60 -24.52
N GLU A 74 -31.51 18.94 -24.52
CA GLU A 74 -32.63 19.80 -24.90
C GLU A 74 -32.94 19.76 -26.40
N LYS A 75 -31.94 19.90 -27.26
CA LYS A 75 -32.11 20.07 -28.71
C LYS A 75 -32.13 18.75 -29.46
N ARG A 76 -31.29 17.77 -29.06
CA ARG A 76 -31.18 16.48 -29.72
C ARG A 76 -31.97 15.37 -29.03
N ARG A 77 -32.66 15.69 -27.90
CA ARG A 77 -33.54 14.79 -27.15
C ARG A 77 -32.80 13.53 -26.64
N HIS A 78 -31.56 13.70 -26.18
CA HIS A 78 -30.89 12.65 -25.46
C HIS A 78 -31.40 12.60 -24.03
N ILE A 79 -31.44 11.38 -23.45
CA ILE A 79 -31.90 11.16 -22.07
C ILE A 79 -30.66 10.91 -21.18
N PRO A 80 -30.46 11.73 -20.14
CA PRO A 80 -29.37 11.55 -19.22
C PRO A 80 -29.71 10.51 -18.14
N TYR A 81 -28.76 9.60 -17.86
CA TYR A 81 -28.88 8.55 -16.85
C TYR A 81 -27.68 8.52 -15.91
N PHE A 82 -27.94 8.33 -14.64
CA PHE A 82 -26.95 7.84 -13.69
C PHE A 82 -26.84 6.32 -13.77
N ILE A 83 -25.59 5.81 -13.71
CA ILE A 83 -25.33 4.38 -13.65
C ILE A 83 -25.30 3.96 -12.18
N VAL A 84 -26.19 3.06 -11.77
CA VAL A 84 -26.26 2.54 -10.39
C VAL A 84 -25.50 1.22 -10.27
N ASP A 85 -25.55 0.34 -11.29
CA ASP A 85 -24.72 -0.85 -11.41
C ASP A 85 -24.27 -1.07 -12.84
N GLY A 86 -23.08 -1.66 -13.03
CA GLY A 86 -22.49 -1.94 -14.34
C GLY A 86 -21.46 -0.90 -14.80
N GLN A 87 -21.13 0.09 -13.99
CA GLN A 87 -20.17 1.16 -14.31
C GLN A 87 -18.82 0.63 -14.81
N GLN A 88 -18.24 -0.40 -14.17
CA GLN A 88 -16.92 -0.94 -14.55
C GLN A 88 -16.94 -1.47 -15.98
N ARG A 89 -18.00 -2.18 -16.34
CA ARG A 89 -18.20 -2.75 -17.70
C ARG A 89 -18.33 -1.65 -18.74
N LEU A 90 -19.18 -0.64 -18.50
CA LEU A 90 -19.33 0.50 -19.45
C LEU A 90 -18.06 1.32 -19.56
N THR A 91 -17.33 1.53 -18.45
CA THR A 91 -16.01 2.18 -18.51
C THR A 91 -15.03 1.39 -19.38
N THR A 92 -14.97 0.08 -19.20
CA THR A 92 -14.10 -0.80 -20.01
C THR A 92 -14.47 -0.74 -21.49
N VAL A 93 -15.76 -0.82 -21.81
CA VAL A 93 -16.29 -0.68 -23.19
C VAL A 93 -15.89 0.67 -23.80
N SER A 94 -16.07 1.78 -23.05
CA SER A 94 -15.72 3.12 -23.55
C SER A 94 -14.22 3.27 -23.79
N ILE A 95 -13.36 2.72 -22.94
CA ILE A 95 -11.91 2.71 -23.13
C ILE A 95 -11.55 1.89 -24.37
N PHE A 96 -12.12 0.69 -24.49
CA PHE A 96 -11.87 -0.19 -25.63
C PHE A 96 -12.26 0.45 -26.96
N LEU A 97 -13.47 1.03 -27.05
CA LEU A 97 -13.94 1.73 -28.27
C LEU A 97 -13.04 2.91 -28.63
N GLN A 98 -12.56 3.65 -27.63
CA GLN A 98 -11.60 4.73 -27.88
C GLN A 98 -10.26 4.17 -28.44
N CYS A 99 -9.75 3.08 -27.88
CA CYS A 99 -8.52 2.44 -28.39
C CYS A 99 -8.70 1.93 -29.81
N LEU A 100 -9.86 1.36 -30.13
CA LEU A 100 -10.21 0.91 -31.49
C LEU A 100 -10.21 2.09 -32.45
N VAL A 101 -10.93 3.18 -32.13
CA VAL A 101 -10.98 4.41 -32.95
C VAL A 101 -9.58 4.98 -33.13
N GLU A 102 -8.77 5.03 -32.07
CA GLU A 102 -7.40 5.55 -32.12
C GLU A 102 -6.51 4.74 -33.05
N THR A 103 -6.55 3.40 -32.94
CA THR A 103 -5.76 2.50 -33.80
C THR A 103 -6.18 2.61 -35.27
N VAL A 104 -7.48 2.62 -35.55
CA VAL A 104 -8.01 2.75 -36.94
C VAL A 104 -7.62 4.10 -37.54
N LYS A 105 -7.75 5.19 -36.78
CA LYS A 105 -7.39 6.54 -37.22
C LYS A 105 -5.89 6.73 -37.46
N GLN A 106 -5.05 6.13 -36.64
CA GLN A 106 -3.60 6.25 -36.73
C GLN A 106 -2.96 5.27 -37.74
N HIS A 107 -3.75 4.36 -38.31
CA HIS A 107 -3.21 3.41 -39.30
C HIS A 107 -2.70 4.15 -40.55
N PRO A 108 -1.54 3.75 -41.11
CA PRO A 108 -0.92 4.41 -42.27
C PRO A 108 -1.86 4.61 -43.47
N ASP A 109 -2.75 3.65 -43.72
CA ASP A 109 -3.72 3.72 -44.82
C ASP A 109 -4.76 4.85 -44.66
N ASN A 110 -4.99 5.27 -43.42
CA ASN A 110 -6.00 6.27 -43.06
C ASN A 110 -5.40 7.65 -42.77
N ALA A 111 -4.08 7.83 -42.83
CA ALA A 111 -3.36 9.02 -42.38
C ALA A 111 -3.78 10.33 -43.07
N GLN A 112 -4.37 10.27 -44.28
CA GLN A 112 -4.81 11.42 -45.07
C GLN A 112 -6.35 11.56 -45.11
N LEU A 113 -7.09 10.69 -44.46
CA LEU A 113 -8.54 10.65 -44.49
C LEU A 113 -9.16 11.37 -43.29
N ASN A 114 -10.37 11.94 -43.48
CA ASN A 114 -11.16 12.45 -42.37
C ASN A 114 -11.98 11.33 -41.72
N ASP A 115 -12.40 11.50 -40.49
CA ASP A 115 -13.19 10.50 -39.73
C ASP A 115 -14.49 10.08 -40.44
N LYS A 116 -15.04 10.91 -41.35
CA LYS A 116 -16.21 10.59 -42.17
C LYS A 116 -15.89 9.71 -43.38
N ASP A 117 -14.62 9.68 -43.78
CA ASP A 117 -14.16 8.95 -44.97
C ASP A 117 -13.47 7.63 -44.57
N ILE A 118 -13.11 7.46 -43.29
CA ILE A 118 -12.54 6.23 -42.77
C ILE A 118 -13.68 5.27 -42.46
N LEU A 119 -13.58 4.04 -42.99
CA LEU A 119 -14.56 2.98 -42.80
C LEU A 119 -13.99 1.86 -41.94
N LEU A 120 -14.83 1.38 -41.01
CA LEU A 120 -14.68 0.09 -40.34
C LEU A 120 -15.88 -0.77 -40.72
N GLY A 121 -15.69 -1.65 -41.69
CA GLY A 121 -16.79 -2.35 -42.33
C GLY A 121 -17.77 -1.40 -43.02
N THR A 122 -18.99 -1.41 -42.58
CA THR A 122 -20.09 -0.53 -43.10
C THR A 122 -20.25 0.77 -42.33
N TYR A 123 -19.50 0.97 -41.22
CA TYR A 123 -19.64 2.15 -40.36
C TYR A 123 -18.51 3.16 -40.66
N THR A 124 -18.86 4.46 -40.71
CA THR A 124 -17.84 5.50 -40.68
C THR A 124 -17.25 5.64 -39.28
N LEU A 125 -15.98 6.01 -39.18
CA LEU A 125 -15.35 6.25 -37.89
C LEU A 125 -16.07 7.38 -37.12
N ASN A 126 -16.60 8.38 -37.83
CA ASN A 126 -17.42 9.46 -37.29
C ASN A 126 -18.70 8.91 -36.63
N ASP A 127 -19.40 7.95 -37.25
CA ASP A 127 -20.62 7.36 -36.67
C ASP A 127 -20.30 6.64 -35.35
N ILE A 128 -19.19 5.95 -35.28
CA ILE A 128 -18.73 5.26 -34.06
C ILE A 128 -18.43 6.27 -32.96
N ILE A 129 -17.71 7.35 -33.31
CA ILE A 129 -17.36 8.41 -32.35
C ILE A 129 -18.61 9.09 -31.81
N GLU A 130 -19.51 9.54 -32.68
CA GLU A 130 -20.75 10.27 -32.28
C GLU A 130 -21.67 9.36 -31.45
N LYS A 131 -21.73 8.08 -31.73
CA LYS A 131 -22.63 7.16 -31.07
C LYS A 131 -22.17 6.81 -29.65
N TYR A 132 -20.85 6.57 -29.43
CA TYR A 132 -20.33 5.97 -28.20
C TYR A 132 -19.41 6.87 -27.39
N ILE A 133 -18.76 7.85 -28.02
CA ILE A 133 -17.67 8.62 -27.37
C ILE A 133 -18.07 10.06 -27.13
N VAL A 134 -18.19 10.86 -28.21
CA VAL A 134 -18.39 12.32 -28.11
C VAL A 134 -19.18 12.86 -29.27
N VAL A 135 -20.07 13.81 -28.98
CA VAL A 135 -20.80 14.61 -29.98
C VAL A 135 -20.36 16.05 -29.87
N GLU A 136 -19.99 16.68 -30.99
CA GLU A 136 -19.60 18.08 -31.04
C GLU A 136 -20.79 18.97 -31.43
N GLU A 137 -20.96 20.12 -30.75
CA GLU A 137 -22.06 21.02 -31.01
C GLU A 137 -21.84 21.81 -32.31
N PRO A 138 -22.75 21.68 -33.33
CA PRO A 138 -22.70 22.51 -34.51
C PRO A 138 -23.12 23.95 -34.21
N PRO A 139 -22.67 24.97 -35.00
CA PRO A 139 -21.78 24.83 -36.16
C PRO A 139 -20.30 24.96 -35.86
N HIS A 140 -19.94 25.33 -34.63
CA HIS A 140 -18.57 25.72 -34.27
C HIS A 140 -17.69 24.55 -33.76
N HIS A 141 -18.28 23.43 -33.36
CA HIS A 141 -17.62 22.23 -32.87
C HIS A 141 -16.64 22.48 -31.68
N ILE A 142 -16.99 23.49 -30.84
CA ILE A 142 -16.18 23.85 -29.65
C ILE A 142 -16.61 23.04 -28.42
N ILE A 143 -17.94 22.90 -28.23
CA ILE A 143 -18.49 22.17 -27.09
C ILE A 143 -18.52 20.68 -27.45
N LYS A 144 -17.96 19.86 -26.55
CA LYS A 144 -17.86 18.43 -26.70
C LYS A 144 -18.65 17.71 -25.61
N SER A 145 -19.74 17.05 -26.02
CA SER A 145 -20.61 16.28 -25.13
C SER A 145 -20.23 14.82 -25.15
N TYR A 146 -19.64 14.34 -24.07
CA TYR A 146 -19.25 12.93 -23.95
C TYR A 146 -20.47 12.05 -23.63
N LYS A 147 -20.61 10.92 -24.33
CA LYS A 147 -21.72 9.98 -24.14
C LYS A 147 -21.65 9.22 -22.83
N PHE A 148 -20.44 9.03 -22.32
CA PHE A 148 -20.16 8.34 -21.07
C PHE A 148 -19.06 9.06 -20.28
N GLY A 149 -19.20 9.13 -18.96
CA GLY A 149 -18.19 9.70 -18.06
C GLY A 149 -18.63 9.71 -16.61
N TYR A 150 -17.85 10.38 -15.79
CA TYR A 150 -18.20 10.69 -14.40
C TYR A 150 -18.92 12.03 -14.30
N GLU A 151 -19.46 12.36 -13.13
CA GLU A 151 -19.92 13.72 -12.87
C GLU A 151 -18.79 14.73 -13.03
N VAL A 152 -19.13 15.98 -13.39
CA VAL A 152 -18.19 17.01 -13.87
C VAL A 152 -17.06 17.28 -12.89
N ASP A 153 -17.35 17.29 -11.60
CA ASP A 153 -16.36 17.59 -10.53
C ASP A 153 -15.49 16.37 -10.13
N ASN A 154 -15.71 15.21 -10.75
CA ASN A 154 -14.95 14.01 -10.41
C ASN A 154 -13.56 14.03 -11.11
N PRO A 155 -12.45 13.91 -10.36
CA PRO A 155 -11.10 13.87 -10.95
C PRO A 155 -10.91 12.80 -12.04
N SER A 156 -11.63 11.68 -11.94
CA SER A 156 -11.61 10.62 -12.95
C SER A 156 -12.20 11.08 -14.28
N PHE A 157 -13.15 12.04 -14.28
CA PHE A 157 -13.71 12.57 -15.53
C PHE A 157 -12.69 13.43 -16.28
N THR A 158 -12.01 14.34 -15.60
CA THR A 158 -10.91 15.12 -16.17
C THR A 158 -9.83 14.21 -16.75
N PHE A 159 -9.44 13.19 -16.01
CA PHE A 159 -8.47 12.20 -16.49
C PHE A 159 -9.00 11.46 -17.73
N MET A 160 -10.25 11.02 -17.73
CA MET A 160 -10.87 10.30 -18.83
C MET A 160 -10.92 11.14 -20.10
N ARG A 161 -11.34 12.41 -20.01
CA ARG A 161 -11.35 13.35 -21.16
C ARG A 161 -9.97 13.51 -21.79
N HIS A 162 -8.96 13.76 -20.97
CA HIS A 162 -7.65 14.17 -21.49
C HIS A 162 -6.68 12.99 -21.76
N LYS A 163 -6.72 11.93 -20.96
CA LYS A 163 -5.80 10.79 -21.11
C LYS A 163 -6.41 9.60 -21.84
N ILE A 164 -7.73 9.39 -21.69
CA ILE A 164 -8.39 8.30 -22.40
C ILE A 164 -8.89 8.78 -23.75
N PHE A 165 -9.69 9.87 -23.80
CA PHE A 165 -10.27 10.40 -25.03
C PHE A 165 -9.37 11.40 -25.77
N ASN A 166 -8.14 11.62 -25.31
CA ASN A 166 -7.11 12.45 -25.95
C ASN A 166 -7.52 13.91 -26.18
N GLU A 167 -8.38 14.47 -25.36
CA GLU A 167 -8.71 15.90 -25.41
C GLU A 167 -7.51 16.73 -24.94
N PRO A 168 -7.10 17.80 -25.68
CA PRO A 168 -5.98 18.63 -25.26
C PRO A 168 -6.19 19.27 -23.88
N HIS A 169 -5.15 19.28 -23.04
CA HIS A 169 -5.16 19.90 -21.72
C HIS A 169 -3.87 20.66 -21.43
N GLY A 170 -4.01 21.86 -20.90
CA GLY A 170 -2.85 22.75 -20.62
C GLY A 170 -2.33 22.71 -19.20
N GLY A 171 -2.80 21.82 -18.33
CA GLY A 171 -2.47 21.78 -16.91
C GLY A 171 -2.05 20.39 -16.41
N SER A 172 -1.74 20.29 -15.11
CA SER A 172 -1.54 19.01 -14.43
C SER A 172 -2.89 18.34 -14.17
N ILE A 173 -2.95 17.03 -14.35
CA ILE A 173 -4.14 16.21 -14.06
C ILE A 173 -3.85 15.43 -12.79
N ASN A 174 -4.78 15.49 -11.82
CA ASN A 174 -4.65 14.73 -10.57
C ASN A 174 -4.71 13.23 -10.85
N GLU A 175 -3.66 12.54 -10.49
CA GLU A 175 -3.58 11.09 -10.57
C GLU A 175 -4.02 10.46 -9.24
N THR A 176 -4.84 9.42 -9.34
CA THR A 176 -5.35 8.64 -8.22
C THR A 176 -5.12 7.16 -8.48
N PHE A 177 -5.36 6.32 -7.49
CA PHE A 177 -5.38 4.87 -7.67
C PHE A 177 -6.29 4.43 -8.84
N TYR A 178 -7.44 5.06 -8.99
CA TYR A 178 -8.40 4.72 -10.06
C TYR A 178 -7.96 5.21 -11.43
N THR A 179 -7.30 6.36 -11.51
CA THR A 179 -6.79 6.86 -12.79
C THR A 179 -5.65 6.01 -13.33
N LEU A 180 -4.85 5.39 -12.44
CA LEU A 180 -3.85 4.39 -12.84
C LEU A 180 -4.48 3.16 -13.50
N ASN A 181 -5.63 2.71 -12.99
CA ASN A 181 -6.35 1.59 -13.60
C ASN A 181 -6.91 1.96 -14.98
N LEU A 182 -7.39 3.20 -15.18
CA LEU A 182 -7.83 3.69 -16.50
C LEU A 182 -6.65 3.68 -17.51
N GLU A 183 -5.48 4.18 -17.10
CA GLU A 183 -4.28 4.19 -17.92
C GLU A 183 -3.82 2.77 -18.29
N ASN A 184 -3.79 1.87 -17.32
CA ASN A 184 -3.44 0.47 -17.52
C ASN A 184 -4.41 -0.24 -18.47
N ALA A 185 -5.71 0.04 -18.36
CA ALA A 185 -6.73 -0.52 -19.27
C ALA A 185 -6.53 -0.02 -20.71
N LYS A 186 -6.27 1.27 -20.90
CA LYS A 186 -5.97 1.84 -22.24
C LYS A 186 -4.73 1.18 -22.84
N LYS A 187 -3.66 1.08 -22.07
CA LYS A 187 -2.43 0.42 -22.51
C LYS A 187 -2.66 -1.03 -22.90
N PHE A 188 -3.38 -1.78 -22.04
CA PHE A 188 -3.72 -3.18 -22.29
C PHE A 188 -4.46 -3.35 -23.62
N PHE A 189 -5.47 -2.54 -23.89
CA PHE A 189 -6.25 -2.66 -25.13
C PHE A 189 -5.45 -2.24 -26.37
N LEU A 190 -4.70 -1.14 -26.31
CA LEU A 190 -3.84 -0.74 -27.44
C LEU A 190 -2.85 -1.85 -27.79
N GLU A 191 -2.12 -2.42 -26.82
CA GLU A 191 -1.15 -3.49 -27.07
C GLU A 191 -1.79 -4.74 -27.68
N ASN A 192 -3.02 -5.09 -27.28
CA ASN A 192 -3.70 -6.28 -27.80
C ASN A 192 -4.37 -6.03 -29.16
N ILE A 193 -4.94 -4.85 -29.39
CA ILE A 193 -5.47 -4.46 -30.70
C ILE A 193 -4.32 -4.41 -31.73
N ASP A 194 -3.17 -3.82 -31.39
CA ASP A 194 -2.00 -3.77 -32.27
C ASP A 194 -1.50 -5.17 -32.64
N LYS A 195 -1.53 -6.13 -31.72
CA LYS A 195 -1.17 -7.52 -32.04
C LYS A 195 -2.12 -8.13 -33.09
N ILE A 196 -3.42 -7.85 -33.01
CA ILE A 196 -4.40 -8.35 -33.99
C ILE A 196 -4.20 -7.66 -35.34
N VAL A 197 -4.07 -6.34 -35.36
CA VAL A 197 -3.85 -5.59 -36.60
C VAL A 197 -2.56 -6.03 -37.30
N ASN A 198 -1.49 -6.26 -36.56
CA ASN A 198 -0.22 -6.76 -37.11
C ASN A 198 -0.32 -8.19 -37.65
N ALA A 199 -1.18 -9.02 -37.07
CA ALA A 199 -1.33 -10.43 -37.49
C ALA A 199 -2.37 -10.62 -38.60
N GLN A 200 -3.47 -9.84 -38.60
CA GLN A 200 -4.66 -10.09 -39.43
C GLN A 200 -5.13 -8.86 -40.23
N GLY A 201 -4.51 -7.70 -40.02
CA GLY A 201 -4.89 -6.45 -40.66
C GLY A 201 -6.06 -5.74 -39.98
N LEU A 202 -6.39 -4.52 -40.45
CA LEU A 202 -7.46 -3.67 -39.92
C LEU A 202 -8.85 -4.32 -40.00
N SER A 203 -9.10 -5.14 -41.03
CA SER A 203 -10.42 -5.77 -41.23
C SER A 203 -10.83 -6.69 -40.08
N ALA A 204 -9.86 -7.23 -39.31
CA ALA A 204 -10.17 -8.03 -38.13
C ALA A 204 -10.86 -7.22 -37.01
N LEU A 205 -10.69 -5.91 -36.99
CA LEU A 205 -11.34 -5.03 -35.99
C LEU A 205 -12.83 -4.87 -36.25
N GLU A 206 -13.31 -5.09 -37.47
CA GLU A 206 -14.73 -5.03 -37.83
C GLU A 206 -15.52 -6.11 -37.06
N ASP A 207 -15.08 -7.35 -37.11
CA ASP A 207 -15.72 -8.46 -36.38
C ASP A 207 -15.74 -8.20 -34.86
N ILE A 208 -14.64 -7.70 -34.32
CA ILE A 208 -14.53 -7.37 -32.89
C ILE A 208 -15.50 -6.25 -32.52
N TYR A 209 -15.61 -5.22 -33.38
CA TYR A 209 -16.55 -4.11 -33.16
C TYR A 209 -18.00 -4.61 -33.21
N GLU A 210 -18.36 -5.41 -34.19
CA GLU A 210 -19.72 -5.99 -34.30
C GLU A 210 -20.06 -6.90 -33.13
N LYS A 211 -19.14 -7.76 -32.69
CA LYS A 211 -19.32 -8.61 -31.51
C LYS A 211 -19.61 -7.78 -30.28
N LEU A 212 -18.83 -6.73 -30.03
CA LEU A 212 -19.00 -5.86 -28.87
C LEU A 212 -20.33 -5.08 -28.92
N THR A 213 -20.67 -4.50 -30.08
CA THR A 213 -21.78 -3.55 -30.17
C THR A 213 -23.13 -4.24 -30.37
N GLN A 214 -23.16 -5.41 -30.99
CA GLN A 214 -24.40 -6.09 -31.36
C GLN A 214 -24.65 -7.40 -30.62
N ARG A 215 -23.60 -8.06 -30.10
CA ARG A 215 -23.72 -9.40 -29.49
C ARG A 215 -23.44 -9.45 -28.01
N PHE A 216 -22.83 -8.41 -27.44
CA PHE A 216 -22.75 -8.22 -25.99
C PHE A 216 -24.07 -7.65 -25.49
N MET A 217 -24.81 -8.49 -24.74
CA MET A 217 -26.18 -8.21 -24.35
C MET A 217 -26.29 -7.85 -22.87
N PHE A 218 -26.98 -6.76 -22.60
CA PHE A 218 -27.24 -6.24 -21.26
C PHE A 218 -28.71 -6.41 -20.87
N ASN A 219 -28.94 -6.76 -19.60
CA ASN A 219 -30.24 -6.60 -19.00
C ASN A 219 -30.37 -5.20 -18.43
N LEU A 220 -30.98 -4.27 -19.19
CA LEU A 220 -31.16 -2.89 -18.77
C LEU A 220 -32.31 -2.79 -17.76
N TYR A 221 -32.00 -2.34 -16.55
CA TYR A 221 -32.95 -2.12 -15.47
C TYR A 221 -32.97 -0.64 -15.07
N GLU A 222 -34.10 0.03 -15.32
CA GLU A 222 -34.31 1.40 -14.90
C GLU A 222 -34.97 1.42 -13.52
N ILE A 223 -34.33 2.12 -12.58
CA ILE A 223 -34.79 2.26 -11.20
C ILE A 223 -35.82 3.35 -11.13
N ASP A 224 -37.00 3.02 -10.58
CA ASP A 224 -38.10 3.94 -10.36
C ASP A 224 -37.72 5.03 -9.35
N ASP A 225 -38.26 6.25 -9.53
CA ASP A 225 -37.96 7.39 -8.65
C ASP A 225 -38.39 7.22 -7.20
N ASN A 226 -39.30 6.28 -6.92
CA ASN A 226 -39.76 5.94 -5.58
C ASN A 226 -38.72 5.12 -4.76
N PHE A 227 -37.68 4.64 -5.38
CA PHE A 227 -36.63 3.88 -4.68
C PHE A 227 -35.46 4.76 -4.29
N ASP A 228 -35.02 4.59 -3.04
CA ASP A 228 -33.77 5.18 -2.57
C ASP A 228 -32.58 4.55 -3.31
N VAL A 229 -31.87 5.39 -4.05
CA VAL A 229 -30.74 4.98 -4.90
C VAL A 229 -29.59 4.42 -4.07
N PHE A 230 -29.35 4.92 -2.85
CA PHE A 230 -28.28 4.45 -1.98
C PHE A 230 -28.56 3.05 -1.44
N VAL A 231 -29.83 2.79 -1.04
CA VAL A 231 -30.26 1.45 -0.61
C VAL A 231 -30.21 0.47 -1.77
N ALA A 232 -30.64 0.89 -2.98
CA ALA A 232 -30.52 0.07 -4.18
C ALA A 232 -29.06 -0.27 -4.50
N PHE A 233 -28.17 0.72 -4.38
CA PHE A 233 -26.72 0.53 -4.62
C PHE A 233 -26.09 -0.44 -3.62
N GLU A 234 -26.33 -0.29 -2.32
CA GLU A 234 -25.79 -1.20 -1.29
C GLU A 234 -26.24 -2.64 -1.50
N THR A 235 -27.49 -2.85 -1.97
CA THR A 235 -28.04 -4.21 -2.19
C THR A 235 -27.61 -4.83 -3.51
N MET A 236 -27.39 -4.05 -4.56
CA MET A 236 -27.03 -4.54 -5.90
C MET A 236 -25.55 -4.85 -6.07
N ASN A 237 -24.65 -4.16 -5.38
CA ASN A 237 -23.20 -4.31 -5.52
C ASN A 237 -22.62 -5.64 -5.01
N ASN A 238 -23.44 -6.56 -4.51
CA ASN A 238 -22.98 -7.88 -4.06
C ASN A 238 -22.63 -8.87 -5.19
N ARG A 239 -22.76 -8.50 -6.47
CA ARG A 239 -22.64 -9.41 -7.64
C ARG A 239 -21.37 -9.23 -8.49
N GLY A 240 -20.47 -8.29 -8.16
CA GLY A 240 -19.25 -8.02 -8.93
C GLY A 240 -17.99 -8.04 -8.08
N LYS A 241 -16.97 -7.26 -8.48
CA LYS A 241 -15.83 -6.96 -7.59
C LYS A 241 -16.38 -6.21 -6.38
N LYS A 242 -16.27 -6.81 -5.18
CA LYS A 242 -16.76 -6.20 -3.95
C LYS A 242 -16.18 -4.79 -3.76
N LEU A 243 -16.99 -3.89 -3.21
CA LEU A 243 -16.50 -2.61 -2.74
C LEU A 243 -15.49 -2.81 -1.62
N SER A 244 -14.48 -1.96 -1.56
CA SER A 244 -13.62 -1.90 -0.39
C SER A 244 -14.37 -1.28 0.80
N ASP A 245 -13.85 -1.51 2.00
CA ASP A 245 -14.43 -0.92 3.22
C ASP A 245 -14.41 0.62 3.17
N LEU A 246 -13.37 1.20 2.54
CA LEU A 246 -13.26 2.65 2.34
C LEU A 246 -14.33 3.17 1.36
N GLU A 247 -14.65 2.42 0.30
CA GLU A 247 -15.72 2.75 -0.64
C GLU A 247 -17.10 2.64 0.01
N LEU A 248 -17.33 1.59 0.81
CA LEU A 248 -18.58 1.42 1.58
C LEU A 248 -18.79 2.59 2.54
N LEU A 249 -17.75 3.03 3.22
CA LEU A 249 -17.82 4.16 4.13
C LEU A 249 -18.14 5.47 3.40
N LYS A 250 -17.52 5.73 2.24
CA LYS A 250 -17.85 6.90 1.41
C LYS A 250 -19.35 6.98 1.14
N ASN A 251 -19.88 5.89 0.60
CA ASN A 251 -21.29 5.82 0.23
C ASN A 251 -22.20 6.07 1.43
N ARG A 252 -21.88 5.44 2.56
CA ARG A 252 -22.64 5.63 3.81
C ARG A 252 -22.61 7.09 4.27
N LEU A 253 -21.44 7.75 4.26
CA LEU A 253 -21.33 9.14 4.70
C LEU A 253 -22.09 10.08 3.77
N ILE A 254 -22.00 9.89 2.44
CA ILE A 254 -22.80 10.67 1.47
C ILE A 254 -24.29 10.45 1.71
N TYR A 255 -24.72 9.19 1.89
CA TYR A 255 -26.12 8.90 2.20
C TYR A 255 -26.60 9.61 3.48
N LEU A 256 -25.81 9.59 4.54
CA LEU A 256 -26.17 10.26 5.79
C LEU A 256 -26.38 11.77 5.61
N THR A 257 -25.60 12.44 4.75
CA THR A 257 -25.78 13.88 4.49
C THR A 257 -27.16 14.21 3.89
N THR A 258 -27.83 13.25 3.26
CA THR A 258 -29.16 13.44 2.66
C THR A 258 -30.33 13.21 3.62
N LEU A 259 -30.06 12.68 4.84
CA LEU A 259 -31.08 12.28 5.79
C LEU A 259 -31.44 13.35 6.83
N TYR A 260 -30.68 14.45 6.91
CA TYR A 260 -30.96 15.53 7.84
C TYR A 260 -32.16 16.34 7.42
N ASP A 261 -33.03 16.68 8.37
CA ASP A 261 -34.15 17.59 8.14
C ASP A 261 -33.63 18.98 7.75
N LYS A 262 -34.27 19.62 6.75
CA LYS A 262 -33.87 20.97 6.27
C LYS A 262 -33.98 22.03 7.36
N ASP A 263 -34.88 21.82 8.34
CA ASP A 263 -35.02 22.70 9.51
C ASP A 263 -33.89 22.54 10.53
N GLU A 264 -33.19 21.40 10.51
CA GLU A 264 -32.04 21.13 11.40
C GLU A 264 -30.69 21.48 10.75
N VAL A 265 -30.55 21.17 9.46
CA VAL A 265 -29.32 21.42 8.69
C VAL A 265 -29.69 21.99 7.34
N GLU A 266 -29.26 23.22 7.07
CA GLU A 266 -29.51 23.89 5.80
C GLU A 266 -28.93 23.13 4.61
N GLN A 267 -29.57 23.20 3.45
CA GLN A 267 -29.17 22.50 2.24
C GLN A 267 -27.70 22.80 1.82
N ASN A 268 -27.31 24.07 1.93
CA ASN A 268 -25.93 24.51 1.63
C ASN A 268 -24.86 23.80 2.52
N VAL A 269 -25.20 23.50 3.80
CA VAL A 269 -24.32 22.78 4.73
C VAL A 269 -24.25 21.30 4.36
N GLN A 270 -25.39 20.70 3.97
CA GLN A 270 -25.43 19.32 3.47
C GLN A 270 -24.58 19.17 2.20
N ASP A 271 -24.73 20.11 1.24
CA ASP A 271 -23.97 20.11 -0.02
C ASP A 271 -22.47 20.34 0.23
N ALA A 272 -22.11 21.23 1.17
CA ALA A 272 -20.73 21.45 1.57
C ALA A 272 -20.11 20.21 2.22
N ALA A 273 -20.85 19.50 3.06
CA ALA A 273 -20.40 18.25 3.67
C ALA A 273 -20.17 17.16 2.61
N ARG A 274 -21.11 17.02 1.65
CA ARG A 274 -20.98 16.09 0.53
C ARG A 274 -19.74 16.40 -0.32
N LYS A 275 -19.53 17.67 -0.63
CA LYS A 275 -18.33 18.11 -1.35
C LYS A 275 -17.06 17.79 -0.57
N ASN A 276 -17.02 18.08 0.73
CA ASN A 276 -15.86 17.75 1.58
C ASN A 276 -15.54 16.25 1.59
N ILE A 277 -16.57 15.39 1.61
CA ILE A 277 -16.40 13.92 1.49
C ILE A 277 -15.74 13.60 0.14
N ASN A 278 -16.24 14.12 -0.96
CA ASN A 278 -15.72 13.84 -2.30
C ASN A 278 -14.26 14.31 -2.46
N ASP A 279 -13.96 15.53 -2.04
CA ASP A 279 -12.62 16.11 -2.10
C ASP A 279 -11.63 15.30 -1.25
N THR A 280 -12.06 14.86 -0.06
CA THR A 280 -11.26 14.05 0.84
C THR A 280 -10.96 12.67 0.24
N TRP A 281 -11.95 11.98 -0.34
CA TRP A 281 -11.72 10.69 -1.00
C TRP A 281 -10.83 10.83 -2.23
N GLY A 282 -10.96 11.93 -2.98
CA GLY A 282 -10.04 12.28 -4.05
C GLY A 282 -8.60 12.36 -3.55
N GLU A 283 -8.36 13.05 -2.43
CA GLU A 283 -7.04 13.17 -1.82
C GLU A 283 -6.52 11.82 -1.27
N ILE A 284 -7.37 11.05 -0.58
CA ILE A 284 -6.99 9.71 -0.08
C ILE A 284 -6.52 8.84 -1.24
N TYR A 285 -7.29 8.73 -2.31
CA TYR A 285 -6.92 7.91 -3.47
C TYR A 285 -5.71 8.46 -4.23
N HIS A 286 -5.50 9.77 -4.21
CA HIS A 286 -4.26 10.37 -4.71
C HIS A 286 -3.06 9.89 -3.89
N GLN A 287 -3.10 10.01 -2.57
CA GLN A 287 -2.01 9.58 -1.70
C GLN A 287 -1.76 8.06 -1.80
N LEU A 288 -2.80 7.23 -1.81
CA LEU A 288 -2.65 5.77 -1.93
C LEU A 288 -2.10 5.34 -3.30
N GLY A 289 -2.42 6.07 -4.37
CA GLY A 289 -1.96 5.81 -5.74
C GLY A 289 -0.64 6.47 -6.13
N LYS A 290 -0.10 7.38 -5.33
CA LYS A 290 1.07 8.22 -5.63
C LYS A 290 2.32 7.43 -6.03
N ASN A 291 2.53 6.25 -5.46
CA ASN A 291 3.55 5.32 -5.93
C ASN A 291 2.93 4.31 -6.92
N LYS A 292 3.04 4.61 -8.23
CA LYS A 292 2.47 3.79 -9.31
C LYS A 292 2.95 2.33 -9.33
N LYS A 293 4.18 2.07 -8.85
CA LYS A 293 4.74 0.71 -8.81
C LYS A 293 4.27 -0.10 -7.61
N ARG A 294 3.88 0.58 -6.54
CA ARG A 294 3.44 -0.04 -5.28
C ARG A 294 2.33 0.79 -4.64
N PRO A 295 1.13 0.79 -5.25
CA PRO A 295 -0.02 1.47 -4.65
C PRO A 295 -0.36 0.85 -3.29
N LEU A 296 -0.85 1.67 -2.38
CA LEU A 296 -1.20 1.25 -1.02
C LEU A 296 -2.64 0.75 -0.97
N ASN A 297 -2.89 -0.20 -0.05
CA ASN A 297 -4.22 -0.77 0.15
C ASN A 297 -5.11 0.17 0.96
N ASP A 298 -6.31 0.42 0.49
CA ASP A 298 -7.29 1.34 1.06
C ASP A 298 -7.95 0.80 2.34
N ASP A 299 -8.25 -0.50 2.42
CA ASP A 299 -8.82 -1.12 3.63
C ASP A 299 -7.81 -1.16 4.77
N GLU A 300 -6.52 -1.40 4.47
CA GLU A 300 -5.45 -1.31 5.46
C GLU A 300 -5.30 0.11 6.01
N PHE A 301 -5.40 1.12 5.15
CA PHE A 301 -5.40 2.52 5.55
C PHE A 301 -6.59 2.84 6.46
N LEU A 302 -7.81 2.50 6.04
CA LEU A 302 -9.01 2.78 6.81
C LEU A 302 -8.96 2.09 8.19
N LYS A 303 -8.51 0.83 8.24
CA LYS A 303 -8.34 0.11 9.51
C LYS A 303 -7.31 0.78 10.43
N ALA A 304 -6.20 1.25 9.86
CA ALA A 304 -5.18 1.96 10.64
C ALA A 304 -5.72 3.28 11.18
N HIS A 305 -6.46 4.05 10.37
CA HIS A 305 -7.13 5.26 10.81
C HIS A 305 -8.19 4.97 11.89
N TRP A 306 -8.99 3.93 11.73
CA TRP A 306 -9.96 3.51 12.74
C TRP A 306 -9.30 3.20 14.09
N ILE A 307 -8.15 2.51 14.09
CA ILE A 307 -7.36 2.22 15.30
C ILE A 307 -6.88 3.51 15.97
N MET A 308 -6.49 4.51 15.18
CA MET A 308 -6.03 5.81 15.67
C MET A 308 -7.19 6.64 16.24
N TYR A 309 -8.31 6.71 15.54
CA TYR A 309 -9.41 7.64 15.84
C TYR A 309 -10.36 7.10 16.94
N PHE A 310 -10.70 5.82 16.88
CA PHE A 310 -11.65 5.20 17.81
C PHE A 310 -10.96 4.45 18.96
N LYS A 311 -11.75 4.01 19.95
CA LYS A 311 -11.26 3.19 21.05
C LYS A 311 -11.12 1.74 20.61
N TYR A 312 -9.88 1.28 20.45
CA TYR A 312 -9.60 -0.08 20.05
C TYR A 312 -9.99 -1.11 21.11
N SER A 313 -10.72 -2.14 20.70
CA SER A 313 -10.85 -3.41 21.39
C SER A 313 -10.62 -4.55 20.40
N ARG A 314 -10.21 -5.73 20.88
CA ARG A 314 -9.97 -6.88 19.96
C ARG A 314 -11.25 -7.27 19.23
N LYS A 315 -12.41 -7.22 19.89
CA LYS A 315 -13.72 -7.54 19.31
C LYS A 315 -14.06 -6.56 18.19
N SER A 316 -14.02 -5.26 18.44
CA SER A 316 -14.31 -4.23 17.44
C SER A 316 -13.26 -4.12 16.35
N GLY A 317 -11.98 -4.43 16.63
CA GLY A 317 -10.91 -4.39 15.65
C GLY A 317 -10.96 -5.51 14.59
N ASN A 318 -11.64 -6.61 14.87
CA ASN A 318 -11.87 -7.68 13.90
C ASN A 318 -13.03 -7.35 12.93
N ASP A 319 -13.94 -6.46 13.34
CA ASP A 319 -15.13 -6.08 12.57
C ASP A 319 -15.32 -4.55 12.62
N TYR A 320 -14.22 -3.83 12.33
CA TYR A 320 -14.18 -2.36 12.40
C TYR A 320 -15.13 -1.69 11.41
N ILE A 321 -15.35 -2.31 10.26
CA ILE A 321 -16.25 -1.77 9.23
C ILE A 321 -17.71 -1.82 9.71
N ARG A 322 -18.11 -2.91 10.36
CA ARG A 322 -19.43 -3.00 10.95
C ARG A 322 -19.64 -1.93 12.03
N TYR A 323 -18.64 -1.71 12.90
CA TYR A 323 -18.69 -0.62 13.87
C TYR A 323 -18.90 0.74 13.19
N LEU A 324 -18.18 1.00 12.09
CA LEU A 324 -18.33 2.25 11.34
C LEU A 324 -19.73 2.40 10.72
N LEU A 325 -20.23 1.37 10.04
CA LEU A 325 -21.44 1.46 9.23
C LEU A 325 -22.73 1.25 10.03
N ASP A 326 -22.74 0.31 11.00
CA ASP A 326 -23.96 -0.10 11.69
C ASP A 326 -24.11 0.55 13.05
N ASP A 327 -22.96 0.86 13.73
CA ASP A 327 -23.01 1.42 15.09
C ASP A 327 -22.81 2.95 15.06
N TYR A 328 -21.73 3.48 14.45
CA TYR A 328 -21.37 4.89 14.54
C TYR A 328 -22.00 5.74 13.43
N PHE A 329 -21.79 5.43 12.18
CA PHE A 329 -22.35 6.11 11.01
C PHE A 329 -23.59 5.40 10.47
N SER A 330 -24.52 5.05 11.33
CA SER A 330 -25.77 4.41 10.91
C SER A 330 -26.88 5.46 10.69
N PRO A 331 -27.82 5.23 9.75
CA PRO A 331 -28.99 6.09 9.58
C PRO A 331 -29.77 6.31 10.87
N LYS A 332 -29.80 5.27 11.75
CA LYS A 332 -30.45 5.35 13.04
C LYS A 332 -29.91 6.51 13.90
N GLN A 333 -28.61 6.79 13.84
CA GLN A 333 -27.98 7.87 14.62
C GLN A 333 -28.39 9.27 14.11
N VAL A 334 -28.83 9.39 12.86
CA VAL A 334 -29.40 10.63 12.31
C VAL A 334 -30.89 10.75 12.71
N PHE A 335 -31.66 9.67 12.62
CA PHE A 335 -33.09 9.69 12.97
C PHE A 335 -33.34 9.77 14.48
N GLU A 336 -32.42 9.27 15.31
CA GLU A 336 -32.52 9.37 16.77
C GLU A 336 -32.25 10.82 17.19
N LYS A 337 -33.31 11.48 17.75
CA LYS A 337 -33.21 12.88 18.18
C LYS A 337 -32.91 12.96 19.67
N ILE A 338 -32.00 13.84 20.05
CA ILE A 338 -31.70 14.18 21.43
C ILE A 338 -32.22 15.57 21.77
N LYS A 339 -32.72 15.78 22.97
CA LYS A 339 -33.14 17.09 23.45
C LYS A 339 -31.91 17.96 23.74
N VAL A 340 -31.91 19.17 23.23
CA VAL A 340 -30.87 20.17 23.49
C VAL A 340 -31.30 21.00 24.71
N SER A 341 -30.44 21.10 25.72
CA SER A 341 -30.65 21.97 26.88
C SER A 341 -29.74 23.21 26.80
N THR A 342 -30.13 24.30 27.50
CA THR A 342 -29.32 25.53 27.57
C THR A 342 -27.90 25.29 28.09
N LYS A 343 -27.67 24.22 28.90
CA LYS A 343 -26.34 23.84 29.39
C LYS A 343 -25.40 23.33 28.30
N ASP A 344 -25.95 22.94 27.17
CA ASP A 344 -25.13 22.45 26.03
C ASP A 344 -24.64 23.59 25.13
N LEU A 345 -25.12 24.84 25.32
CA LEU A 345 -24.70 26.04 24.60
C LEU A 345 -23.57 26.78 25.31
N ASP A 346 -23.50 26.73 26.64
CA ASP A 346 -22.47 27.43 27.42
C ASP A 346 -21.05 26.89 27.26
N MET A 347 -20.87 25.73 26.59
CA MET A 347 -19.55 25.17 26.26
C MET A 347 -18.93 25.69 24.96
N VAL A 348 -19.62 26.57 24.22
CA VAL A 348 -19.15 27.11 22.92
C VAL A 348 -18.74 28.59 23.04
N GLU A 349 -19.10 29.29 24.13
CA GLU A 349 -18.86 30.75 24.32
C GLU A 349 -17.75 31.10 25.33
N GLU A 350 -16.91 30.18 25.77
CA GLU A 350 -15.72 30.52 26.57
C GLU A 350 -14.52 30.98 25.73
N LEU A 351 -14.69 31.97 24.88
CA LEU A 351 -13.60 32.75 24.31
C LEU A 351 -14.06 34.18 23.98
N THR A 352 -14.39 34.98 24.95
CA THR A 352 -14.12 36.45 24.97
C THR A 352 -14.56 37.00 26.35
N ASP A 353 -13.63 37.07 27.26
CA ASP A 353 -13.73 37.94 28.42
C ASP A 353 -13.26 39.34 28.01
N GLU A 354 -14.20 40.29 28.00
CA GLU A 354 -13.99 41.67 28.45
C GLU A 354 -15.37 42.35 28.46
N ASP A 355 -15.95 42.46 29.65
CA ASP A 355 -16.68 43.61 30.19
C ASP A 355 -17.63 43.17 31.34
N ILE A 356 -17.10 43.29 32.53
CA ILE A 356 -17.89 43.20 33.77
C ILE A 356 -18.46 44.57 34.07
N ASN A 357 -19.78 44.67 34.23
CA ASN A 357 -20.38 45.74 34.97
C ASN A 357 -21.51 45.24 35.88
N ASP A 358 -21.40 45.59 37.15
CA ASP A 358 -22.27 45.24 38.26
C ASP A 358 -23.73 45.62 38.04
N GLY A 359 -24.61 44.68 38.41
CA GLY A 359 -26.03 44.95 38.54
C GLY A 359 -26.76 43.77 39.23
N ASP A 360 -26.95 43.91 40.55
CA ASP A 360 -27.86 43.04 41.33
C ASP A 360 -29.25 42.99 40.71
N ASP A 361 -29.69 41.77 40.28
CA ASP A 361 -31.10 41.46 40.20
C ASP A 361 -31.33 39.94 40.28
N ALA A 362 -32.40 39.63 40.99
CA ALA A 362 -32.84 38.34 41.48
C ALA A 362 -32.82 37.21 40.43
N ILE A 363 -32.19 36.08 40.78
CA ILE A 363 -32.21 34.82 40.03
C ILE A 363 -33.63 34.22 40.17
N ASP A 364 -34.43 34.38 39.11
CA ASP A 364 -35.65 33.63 38.89
C ASP A 364 -35.25 32.23 38.39
N ASP A 365 -35.59 31.22 39.13
CA ASP A 365 -35.34 29.80 38.83
C ASP A 365 -36.20 29.37 37.63
N GLN A 366 -35.81 29.82 36.42
CA GLN A 366 -36.45 29.42 35.17
C GLN A 366 -36.00 28.00 34.79
N MET A 367 -36.97 27.09 34.71
CA MET A 367 -36.79 25.77 34.10
C MET A 367 -36.07 25.90 32.74
N PRO A 368 -35.13 25.01 32.42
CA PRO A 368 -34.37 25.10 31.16
C PRO A 368 -35.33 25.05 29.96
N TYR A 369 -35.36 26.12 29.18
CA TYR A 369 -36.11 26.15 27.91
C TYR A 369 -35.64 25.05 27.00
N ASN A 370 -36.60 24.28 26.49
CA ASN A 370 -36.33 23.21 25.53
C ASN A 370 -36.06 23.85 24.15
N LEU A 371 -34.80 23.96 23.75
CA LEU A 371 -34.36 24.62 22.52
C LEU A 371 -34.58 23.78 21.26
N GLY A 372 -35.28 22.66 21.35
CA GLY A 372 -35.56 21.77 20.24
C GLY A 372 -34.91 20.40 20.38
N SER A 373 -35.04 19.61 19.35
CA SER A 373 -34.37 18.31 19.24
C SER A 373 -33.44 18.30 18.05
N ARG A 374 -32.28 17.69 18.19
CA ARG A 374 -31.31 17.53 17.10
C ARG A 374 -30.95 16.07 16.91
N SER A 375 -30.43 15.73 15.74
CA SER A 375 -29.91 14.40 15.44
C SER A 375 -28.78 14.04 16.41
N LYS A 376 -28.72 12.79 16.82
CA LYS A 376 -27.70 12.30 17.73
C LYS A 376 -26.31 12.33 17.08
N LEU A 377 -26.20 11.95 15.80
CA LEU A 377 -25.01 12.18 14.97
C LEU A 377 -25.12 13.55 14.33
N LYS A 378 -24.20 14.46 14.62
CA LYS A 378 -24.15 15.79 13.99
C LYS A 378 -23.42 15.73 12.66
N ILE A 379 -23.81 16.57 11.72
CA ILE A 379 -23.10 16.70 10.44
C ILE A 379 -21.65 17.21 10.61
N THR A 380 -21.37 17.97 11.68
CA THR A 380 -20.03 18.40 12.04
C THR A 380 -19.14 17.22 12.44
N GLU A 381 -19.65 16.22 13.16
CA GLU A 381 -18.91 15.02 13.54
C GLU A 381 -18.53 14.18 12.29
N ILE A 382 -19.40 14.17 11.28
CA ILE A 382 -19.07 13.57 9.96
C ILE A 382 -17.90 14.33 9.32
N ASN A 383 -17.98 15.68 9.30
CA ASN A 383 -16.92 16.51 8.72
C ASN A 383 -15.59 16.36 9.46
N ASP A 384 -15.60 16.33 10.79
CA ASP A 384 -14.40 16.16 11.63
C ASP A 384 -13.72 14.80 11.36
N TYR A 385 -14.52 13.75 11.25
CA TYR A 385 -14.01 12.43 10.90
C TYR A 385 -13.42 12.40 9.48
N VAL A 386 -14.11 13.00 8.50
CA VAL A 386 -13.66 13.12 7.10
C VAL A 386 -12.34 13.89 7.02
N ASN A 387 -12.24 15.02 7.72
CA ASN A 387 -11.01 15.83 7.75
C ASN A 387 -9.85 15.08 8.41
N SER A 388 -10.11 14.27 9.44
CA SER A 388 -9.09 13.43 10.08
C SER A 388 -8.57 12.34 9.14
N LEU A 389 -9.43 11.76 8.29
CA LEU A 389 -9.03 10.81 7.25
C LEU A 389 -8.11 11.46 6.23
N LYS A 390 -8.45 12.69 5.79
CA LYS A 390 -7.64 13.45 4.82
C LYS A 390 -6.20 13.64 5.30
N GLY A 391 -6.02 14.16 6.51
CA GLY A 391 -4.70 14.36 7.11
C GLY A 391 -3.95 13.03 7.32
N ALA A 392 -4.65 11.99 7.76
CA ALA A 392 -4.04 10.69 8.00
C ALA A 392 -3.53 9.99 6.71
N ALA A 393 -4.14 10.24 5.56
CA ALA A 393 -3.75 9.62 4.29
C ALA A 393 -2.32 10.01 3.87
N GLU A 394 -1.94 11.28 4.05
CA GLU A 394 -0.59 11.74 3.80
C GLU A 394 0.42 11.08 4.76
N HIS A 395 0.12 11.03 6.06
CA HIS A 395 0.98 10.38 7.04
C HIS A 395 1.12 8.87 6.79
N TRP A 396 0.04 8.23 6.33
CA TRP A 396 0.05 6.84 5.90
C TRP A 396 1.03 6.63 4.75
N TYR A 397 0.90 7.39 3.67
CA TYR A 397 1.80 7.32 2.52
C TYR A 397 3.26 7.55 2.92
N ASN A 398 3.52 8.62 3.66
CA ASN A 398 4.87 9.00 4.06
C ASN A 398 5.53 7.95 4.98
N SER A 399 4.73 7.21 5.76
CA SER A 399 5.25 6.12 6.60
C SER A 399 5.78 4.93 5.78
N PHE A 400 5.32 4.75 4.53
CA PHE A 400 5.81 3.72 3.62
C PHE A 400 6.96 4.19 2.73
N PHE A 401 6.96 5.48 2.36
CA PHE A 401 7.88 6.08 1.41
C PHE A 401 8.49 7.36 1.99
N PRO A 402 9.25 7.25 3.09
CA PRO A 402 9.81 8.43 3.77
C PRO A 402 10.79 9.23 2.90
N GLU A 403 11.44 8.60 1.93
CA GLU A 403 12.37 9.23 0.99
C GLU A 403 11.71 10.23 0.02
N ASN A 404 10.40 10.12 -0.18
CA ASN A 404 9.65 11.00 -1.08
C ASN A 404 9.02 12.20 -0.36
N ASN A 405 9.31 12.39 0.93
CA ASN A 405 8.72 13.42 1.75
C ASN A 405 9.73 14.52 2.11
N THR A 406 9.44 15.75 1.72
CA THR A 406 10.25 16.92 2.05
C THR A 406 9.94 17.55 3.42
N ALA A 407 8.85 17.12 4.07
CA ALA A 407 8.44 17.61 5.39
C ALA A 407 9.13 16.87 6.55
N PHE A 408 9.71 15.69 6.29
CA PHE A 408 10.46 14.94 7.30
C PHE A 408 11.91 15.41 7.37
N SER A 409 12.46 15.40 8.58
CA SER A 409 13.91 15.50 8.75
C SER A 409 14.61 14.23 8.25
N ASP A 410 15.89 14.36 7.90
CA ASP A 410 16.71 13.21 7.50
C ASP A 410 16.71 12.11 8.56
N ALA A 411 16.72 12.49 9.85
CA ALA A 411 16.68 11.54 10.96
C ALA A 411 15.36 10.75 11.04
N GLU A 412 14.22 11.40 10.78
CA GLU A 412 12.91 10.74 10.71
C GLU A 412 12.83 9.80 9.52
N SER A 413 13.30 10.24 8.36
CA SER A 413 13.32 9.44 7.13
C SER A 413 14.19 8.19 7.29
N VAL A 414 15.37 8.32 7.88
CA VAL A 414 16.28 7.20 8.18
C VAL A 414 15.66 6.22 9.18
N ALA A 415 15.01 6.72 10.25
CA ALA A 415 14.38 5.86 11.25
C ALA A 415 13.17 5.09 10.69
N LEU A 416 12.34 5.75 9.86
CA LEU A 416 11.22 5.12 9.18
C LEU A 416 11.67 4.08 8.15
N ASP A 417 12.72 4.37 7.38
CA ASP A 417 13.28 3.44 6.41
C ASP A 417 13.81 2.17 7.11
N ARG A 418 14.48 2.29 8.25
CA ARG A 418 14.89 1.15 9.09
C ARG A 418 13.71 0.31 9.54
N LEU A 419 12.65 0.96 10.04
CA LEU A 419 11.43 0.28 10.42
C LEU A 419 10.77 -0.45 9.24
N ASN A 420 10.74 0.15 8.06
CA ASN A 420 10.21 -0.49 6.86
C ASN A 420 11.03 -1.70 6.44
N ARG A 421 12.37 -1.61 6.53
CA ARG A 421 13.29 -2.75 6.26
C ARG A 421 13.10 -3.89 7.25
N LEU A 422 12.92 -3.60 8.52
CA LEU A 422 12.70 -4.59 9.59
C LEU A 422 11.29 -5.18 9.56
N GLY A 423 10.31 -4.41 9.07
CA GLY A 423 8.90 -4.74 9.04
C GLY A 423 8.12 -4.12 10.22
N ILE A 424 7.66 -2.90 10.03
CA ILE A 424 6.96 -2.10 11.05
C ILE A 424 5.66 -2.76 11.58
N GLY A 425 4.97 -3.55 10.72
CA GLY A 425 3.78 -4.31 11.10
C GLY A 425 2.69 -3.48 11.79
N TYR A 426 2.21 -3.98 12.91
CA TYR A 426 1.12 -3.38 13.69
C TYR A 426 1.47 -2.06 14.40
N PHE A 427 2.71 -1.61 14.37
CA PHE A 427 3.09 -0.29 14.89
C PHE A 427 2.71 0.87 13.96
N ARG A 428 2.35 0.60 12.71
CA ARG A 428 2.06 1.66 11.73
C ARG A 428 0.94 2.63 12.16
N PRO A 429 -0.17 2.21 12.79
CA PRO A 429 -1.15 3.14 13.34
C PRO A 429 -0.59 4.06 14.43
N LEU A 430 0.30 3.56 15.30
CA LEU A 430 0.96 4.37 16.32
C LEU A 430 1.91 5.40 15.70
N VAL A 431 2.68 4.99 14.70
CA VAL A 431 3.54 5.90 13.93
C VAL A 431 2.71 6.99 13.26
N MET A 432 1.63 6.63 12.59
CA MET A 432 0.70 7.58 11.96
C MET A 432 0.14 8.57 13.00
N SER A 433 -0.25 8.10 14.18
CA SER A 433 -0.72 8.96 15.27
C SER A 433 0.32 9.98 15.73
N CYS A 434 1.61 9.58 15.79
CA CYS A 434 2.70 10.48 16.19
C CYS A 434 2.94 11.59 15.16
N PHE A 435 2.73 11.33 13.88
CA PHE A 435 2.85 12.36 12.84
C PHE A 435 1.60 13.25 12.74
N ALA A 436 0.43 12.70 13.02
CA ALA A 436 -0.84 13.44 13.05
C ALA A 436 -0.97 14.37 14.28
N SER A 437 -0.22 14.12 15.35
CA SER A 437 -0.30 14.89 16.60
C SER A 437 0.62 16.10 16.58
N THR A 438 0.07 17.31 16.72
CA THR A 438 0.81 18.59 16.61
C THR A 438 1.78 18.86 17.78
N GLY A 439 1.59 18.19 18.93
CA GLY A 439 2.42 18.40 20.15
C GLY A 439 3.69 17.54 20.22
N ILE A 440 3.99 16.72 19.21
CA ILE A 440 5.12 15.80 19.22
C ILE A 440 6.22 16.35 18.30
N ASP A 441 7.35 16.77 18.87
CA ASP A 441 8.50 17.27 18.12
C ASP A 441 9.30 16.16 17.44
N THR A 442 10.14 16.55 16.47
CA THR A 442 11.00 15.64 15.69
C THR A 442 11.89 14.75 16.58
N ALA A 443 12.46 15.27 17.66
CA ALA A 443 13.34 14.48 18.51
C ALA A 443 12.60 13.35 19.22
N LYS A 444 11.38 13.62 19.70
CA LYS A 444 10.51 12.61 20.31
C LYS A 444 10.06 11.56 19.30
N ARG A 445 9.72 11.97 18.06
CA ARG A 445 9.35 11.03 17.00
C ARG A 445 10.51 10.11 16.65
N VAL A 446 11.70 10.66 16.40
CA VAL A 446 12.91 9.87 16.09
C VAL A 446 13.24 8.90 17.22
N HIS A 447 13.15 9.36 18.49
CA HIS A 447 13.40 8.49 19.64
C HIS A 447 12.42 7.31 19.67
N LEU A 448 11.11 7.58 19.52
CA LEU A 448 10.12 6.51 19.48
C LEU A 448 10.35 5.54 18.34
N LEU A 449 10.62 6.04 17.13
CA LEU A 449 10.86 5.18 15.96
C LEU A 449 12.06 4.23 16.18
N ASN A 450 13.14 4.74 16.80
CA ASN A 450 14.30 3.91 17.12
C ASN A 450 13.99 2.88 18.22
N GLU A 451 13.20 3.22 19.22
CA GLU A 451 12.84 2.26 20.29
C GLU A 451 11.81 1.23 19.80
N ILE A 452 10.93 1.56 18.85
CA ILE A 452 10.09 0.56 18.15
C ILE A 452 10.97 -0.39 17.33
N GLU A 453 11.95 0.13 16.61
CA GLU A 453 12.90 -0.69 15.83
C GLU A 453 13.65 -1.67 16.76
N ARG A 454 14.20 -1.16 17.87
CA ARG A 454 14.86 -1.97 18.90
C ARG A 454 13.92 -3.05 19.46
N PHE A 455 12.70 -2.68 19.78
CA PHE A 455 11.69 -3.62 20.30
C PHE A 455 11.40 -4.76 19.31
N ILE A 456 11.15 -4.45 18.04
CA ILE A 456 10.86 -5.46 17.01
C ILE A 456 12.08 -6.37 16.80
N PHE A 457 13.29 -5.80 16.75
CA PHE A 457 14.51 -6.57 16.55
C PHE A 457 14.73 -7.55 17.70
N ILE A 458 14.72 -7.08 18.94
CA ILE A 458 14.96 -7.92 20.12
C ILE A 458 13.85 -8.97 20.27
N SER A 459 12.59 -8.56 20.29
CA SER A 459 11.48 -9.47 20.56
C SER A 459 11.29 -10.51 19.46
N SER A 460 11.28 -10.09 18.20
CA SER A 460 10.90 -10.95 17.07
C SER A 460 12.10 -11.60 16.37
N ARG A 461 13.20 -10.85 16.12
CA ARG A 461 14.33 -11.38 15.35
C ARG A 461 15.31 -12.15 16.22
N VAL A 462 15.54 -11.70 17.45
CA VAL A 462 16.48 -12.34 18.38
C VAL A 462 15.77 -13.33 19.32
N SER A 463 14.63 -12.94 19.90
CA SER A 463 13.96 -13.74 20.95
C SER A 463 12.74 -14.52 20.47
N ARG A 464 12.39 -14.44 19.18
CA ARG A 464 11.35 -15.24 18.52
C ARG A 464 9.92 -15.02 19.06
N ALA A 465 9.61 -13.85 19.53
CA ALA A 465 8.21 -13.49 19.79
C ALA A 465 7.37 -13.56 18.49
N THR A 466 6.08 -13.78 18.62
CA THR A 466 5.15 -13.78 17.48
C THR A 466 5.12 -12.41 16.82
N ALA A 467 4.82 -12.37 15.50
CA ALA A 467 4.71 -11.12 14.75
C ALA A 467 3.64 -10.15 15.27
N THR A 468 2.71 -10.64 16.11
CA THR A 468 1.63 -9.86 16.71
C THR A 468 1.82 -9.59 18.20
N TYR A 469 3.01 -9.89 18.75
CA TYR A 469 3.31 -9.72 20.17
C TYR A 469 3.08 -8.28 20.62
N GLY A 470 2.18 -8.09 21.60
CA GLY A 470 1.82 -6.76 22.12
C GLY A 470 0.87 -5.93 21.23
N SER A 471 0.45 -6.41 20.04
CA SER A 471 -0.31 -5.62 19.07
C SER A 471 -1.52 -4.88 19.64
N SER A 472 -2.34 -5.54 20.48
CA SER A 472 -3.52 -4.90 21.08
C SER A 472 -3.18 -3.73 22.03
N GLN A 473 -2.01 -3.79 22.68
CA GLN A 473 -1.52 -2.73 23.56
C GLN A 473 -1.12 -1.50 22.72
N TYR A 474 -0.39 -1.71 21.63
CA TYR A 474 0.09 -0.63 20.78
C TYR A 474 -0.98 -0.06 19.86
N TYR A 475 -2.01 -0.83 19.53
CA TYR A 475 -3.23 -0.29 18.92
C TYR A 475 -3.97 0.67 19.85
N ARG A 476 -4.11 0.34 21.14
CA ARG A 476 -4.68 1.29 22.12
C ARG A 476 -3.79 2.50 22.31
N ALA A 477 -2.46 2.29 22.35
CA ALA A 477 -1.50 3.38 22.44
C ALA A 477 -1.61 4.37 21.28
N ALA A 478 -1.89 3.91 20.05
CA ALA A 478 -2.11 4.79 18.90
C ALA A 478 -3.27 5.77 19.14
N GLY A 479 -4.42 5.28 19.63
CA GLY A 479 -5.56 6.12 19.98
C GLY A 479 -5.29 7.05 21.16
N ASP A 480 -4.54 6.57 22.18
CA ASP A 480 -4.20 7.37 23.35
C ASP A 480 -3.23 8.53 22.98
N VAL A 481 -2.24 8.29 22.09
CA VAL A 481 -1.34 9.31 21.58
C VAL A 481 -2.07 10.34 20.73
N TYR A 482 -2.91 9.89 19.81
CA TYR A 482 -3.71 10.78 18.95
C TYR A 482 -4.59 11.75 19.75
N LYS A 483 -5.17 11.26 20.85
CA LYS A 483 -6.02 12.06 21.75
C LYS A 483 -5.27 12.78 22.85
N GLY A 484 -3.93 12.81 22.82
CA GLY A 484 -3.10 13.44 23.84
C GLY A 484 -3.20 12.82 25.24
N LYS A 485 -3.70 11.57 25.36
CA LYS A 485 -3.88 10.88 26.65
C LYS A 485 -2.60 10.21 27.15
N LYS A 486 -1.66 9.91 26.24
CA LYS A 486 -0.35 9.35 26.56
C LYS A 486 0.76 10.10 25.86
N THR A 487 1.86 10.27 26.57
CA THR A 487 3.11 10.86 26.07
C THR A 487 3.97 9.81 25.38
N ILE A 488 4.90 10.26 24.54
CA ILE A 488 5.89 9.39 23.90
C ILE A 488 6.77 8.67 24.92
N ALA A 489 7.13 9.34 26.02
CA ALA A 489 7.94 8.75 27.10
C ALA A 489 7.22 7.54 27.76
N GLU A 490 5.91 7.63 27.99
CA GLU A 490 5.12 6.52 28.52
C GLU A 490 5.04 5.34 27.53
N ILE A 491 4.99 5.62 26.23
CA ILE A 491 5.02 4.57 25.21
C ILE A 491 6.38 3.85 25.19
N ILE A 492 7.49 4.61 25.23
CA ILE A 492 8.83 4.06 25.29
C ILE A 492 9.02 3.18 26.53
N LYS A 493 8.59 3.67 27.69
CA LYS A 493 8.60 2.89 28.93
C LYS A 493 7.82 1.57 28.77
N SER A 494 6.66 1.63 28.14
CA SER A 494 5.84 0.44 27.85
C SER A 494 6.52 -0.56 26.90
N LEU A 495 7.34 -0.09 25.95
CA LEU A 495 8.16 -0.95 25.10
C LEU A 495 9.22 -1.69 25.91
N ASP A 496 9.94 -0.98 26.79
CA ASP A 496 10.96 -1.59 27.68
C ASP A 496 10.35 -2.60 28.66
N GLU A 497 9.22 -2.25 29.27
CA GLU A 497 8.49 -3.18 30.15
C GLU A 497 8.05 -4.45 29.39
N SER A 498 7.63 -4.30 28.13
CA SER A 498 7.25 -5.43 27.28
C SER A 498 8.44 -6.29 26.85
N LEU A 499 9.69 -5.83 27.00
CA LEU A 499 10.91 -6.60 26.76
C LEU A 499 11.47 -7.25 28.02
N SER A 500 10.96 -6.95 29.23
CA SER A 500 11.52 -7.42 30.50
C SER A 500 11.70 -8.94 30.58
N TRP A 501 10.84 -9.72 29.92
CA TRP A 501 10.90 -11.18 29.94
C TRP A 501 12.16 -11.79 29.30
N VAL A 502 12.85 -11.04 28.40
CA VAL A 502 14.06 -11.50 27.71
C VAL A 502 15.35 -11.08 28.44
N PHE A 503 15.25 -10.30 29.50
CA PHE A 503 16.39 -9.87 30.31
C PHE A 503 16.35 -10.46 31.70
N GLU A 504 17.53 -10.68 32.29
CA GLU A 504 17.70 -10.97 33.71
C GLU A 504 17.57 -9.69 34.53
N ASP A 505 17.51 -9.81 35.86
CA ASP A 505 17.37 -8.67 36.76
C ASP A 505 18.54 -7.67 36.71
N ASP A 506 19.72 -8.15 36.30
CA ASP A 506 20.94 -7.33 36.08
C ASP A 506 21.01 -6.67 34.71
N GLY A 507 20.00 -6.85 33.87
CA GLY A 507 19.93 -6.34 32.52
C GLY A 507 20.65 -7.18 31.45
N THR A 508 21.21 -8.33 31.83
CA THR A 508 21.82 -9.28 30.88
C THR A 508 20.74 -9.98 30.08
N TYR A 509 20.94 -10.09 28.76
CA TYR A 509 20.00 -10.79 27.89
C TYR A 509 20.06 -12.31 28.14
N LYS A 510 18.91 -12.95 28.28
CA LYS A 510 18.76 -14.40 28.41
C LYS A 510 19.20 -15.11 27.13
N HIS A 511 20.49 -15.26 26.91
CA HIS A 511 21.12 -15.75 25.67
C HIS A 511 20.56 -17.08 25.18
N GLY A 512 20.01 -17.91 26.08
CA GLY A 512 19.33 -19.16 25.77
C GLY A 512 18.18 -19.04 24.76
N TYR A 513 17.51 -17.87 24.67
CA TYR A 513 16.47 -17.64 23.64
C TYR A 513 17.08 -17.63 22.25
N PHE A 514 18.14 -16.82 22.03
CA PHE A 514 18.79 -16.73 20.73
C PHE A 514 19.53 -18.01 20.37
N LYS A 515 20.30 -18.60 21.32
CA LYS A 515 20.92 -19.88 21.16
C LYS A 515 19.93 -20.96 20.70
N THR A 516 18.79 -21.09 21.41
CA THR A 516 17.76 -22.09 21.06
C THR A 516 17.15 -21.83 19.70
N PHE A 517 16.98 -20.56 19.34
CA PHE A 517 16.46 -20.18 18.02
C PHE A 517 17.40 -20.66 16.91
N ILE A 518 18.69 -20.38 17.02
CA ILE A 518 19.70 -20.77 16.03
C ILE A 518 19.92 -22.30 16.04
N SER A 519 19.91 -22.96 17.21
CA SER A 519 20.00 -24.43 17.32
C SER A 519 18.94 -25.14 16.46
N LYS A 520 17.69 -24.63 16.49
CA LYS A 520 16.60 -25.17 15.64
C LYS A 520 16.87 -25.01 14.15
N LYS A 521 17.58 -23.94 13.74
CA LYS A 521 17.98 -23.73 12.34
C LYS A 521 19.09 -24.67 11.91
N PHE A 522 19.99 -25.01 12.79
CA PHE A 522 20.98 -26.08 12.56
C PHE A 522 20.32 -27.46 12.47
N ALA A 523 19.35 -27.75 13.32
CA ALA A 523 18.64 -29.02 13.31
C ALA A 523 17.79 -29.23 12.04
N SER A 524 17.08 -28.19 11.59
CA SER A 524 16.21 -28.22 10.42
C SER A 524 16.94 -27.88 9.12
N GLY A 525 17.82 -28.75 8.62
CA GLY A 525 18.53 -28.56 7.34
C GLY A 525 19.95 -28.00 7.44
N GLY A 526 20.46 -27.73 8.64
CA GLY A 526 21.87 -27.40 8.85
C GLY A 526 22.32 -25.98 8.55
N ALA A 527 21.43 -25.11 8.21
CA ALA A 527 21.78 -23.78 7.69
C ALA A 527 22.18 -22.74 8.77
N GLY A 528 21.94 -22.99 10.07
CA GLY A 528 22.30 -22.10 11.16
C GLY A 528 21.82 -20.65 10.97
N PHE A 529 22.74 -19.71 11.13
CA PHE A 529 22.43 -18.27 10.93
C PHE A 529 22.01 -17.92 9.52
N TYR A 530 22.40 -18.68 8.50
CA TYR A 530 21.94 -18.45 7.13
C TYR A 530 20.40 -18.50 7.00
N ALA A 531 19.72 -19.33 7.80
CA ALA A 531 18.26 -19.43 7.86
C ALA A 531 17.64 -18.50 8.92
N TRP A 532 18.41 -17.61 9.54
CA TRP A 532 17.90 -16.63 10.49
C TRP A 532 17.20 -15.49 9.75
N ASN A 533 15.93 -15.24 10.04
CA ASN A 533 15.12 -14.22 9.39
C ASN A 533 15.52 -12.76 9.70
N GLY A 534 16.43 -12.55 10.67
CA GLY A 534 17.04 -11.25 10.97
C GLY A 534 18.35 -11.00 10.22
N LEU A 535 18.94 -12.02 9.56
CA LEU A 535 20.30 -11.96 9.03
C LEU A 535 20.52 -10.82 8.04
N ARG A 536 19.65 -10.68 7.04
CA ARG A 536 19.82 -9.65 5.98
C ARG A 536 19.74 -8.24 6.55
N TYR A 537 18.75 -8.00 7.42
CA TYR A 537 18.61 -6.73 8.10
C TYR A 537 19.84 -6.40 8.97
N PHE A 538 20.28 -7.37 9.77
CA PHE A 538 21.43 -7.24 10.64
C PHE A 538 22.73 -6.94 9.86
N LEU A 539 23.02 -7.68 8.80
CA LEU A 539 24.22 -7.48 7.98
C LEU A 539 24.18 -6.14 7.23
N TYR A 540 23.00 -5.68 6.84
CA TYR A 540 22.85 -4.36 6.22
C TYR A 540 23.12 -3.23 7.24
N GLU A 541 22.57 -3.32 8.45
CA GLU A 541 22.86 -2.35 9.52
C GLU A 541 24.35 -2.34 9.88
N TYR A 542 25.02 -3.51 9.81
CA TYR A 542 26.47 -3.59 9.98
C TYR A 542 27.22 -2.88 8.84
N GLU A 543 26.83 -3.11 7.60
CA GLU A 543 27.41 -2.42 6.44
C GLU A 543 27.19 -0.91 6.53
N GLU A 544 25.99 -0.44 6.91
CA GLU A 544 25.73 1.00 7.16
C GLU A 544 26.64 1.57 8.28
N ASN A 545 26.92 0.78 9.30
CA ASN A 545 27.84 1.23 10.35
C ASN A 545 29.28 1.41 9.82
N LEU A 546 29.75 0.51 8.98
CA LEU A 546 31.06 0.63 8.30
C LEU A 546 31.12 1.81 7.33
N MET A 547 30.02 2.14 6.69
CA MET A 547 29.90 3.29 5.77
C MET A 547 30.02 4.66 6.48
N LYS A 548 29.54 4.77 7.72
CA LYS A 548 29.52 6.05 8.46
C LYS A 548 30.87 6.76 8.53
N SER A 549 31.96 6.03 8.49
CA SER A 549 33.33 6.56 8.51
C SER A 549 33.89 6.87 7.11
N ARG A 550 33.17 6.63 6.01
CA ARG A 550 33.73 6.58 4.65
C ARG A 550 32.97 7.34 3.55
N ASN A 551 31.90 8.04 3.87
CA ASN A 551 31.13 9.00 3.03
C ASN A 551 30.62 8.50 1.64
N GLN A 552 30.69 7.23 1.28
CA GLN A 552 30.16 6.72 0.01
C GLN A 552 29.44 5.37 0.21
N PRO A 553 28.14 5.28 -0.13
CA PRO A 553 27.42 4.01 -0.09
C PRO A 553 27.89 3.11 -1.26
N LYS A 554 28.32 1.89 -0.94
CA LYS A 554 28.68 0.85 -1.94
C LYS A 554 27.52 -0.10 -2.23
N VAL A 555 26.58 -0.22 -1.30
CA VAL A 555 25.46 -1.15 -1.37
C VAL A 555 24.19 -0.46 -0.90
N THR A 556 23.07 -0.72 -1.56
CA THR A 556 21.73 -0.22 -1.18
C THR A 556 20.88 -1.37 -0.62
N TRP A 557 19.88 -1.03 0.21
CA TRP A 557 18.96 -2.03 0.74
C TRP A 557 18.25 -2.83 -0.35
N GLN A 558 17.87 -2.18 -1.45
CA GLN A 558 17.23 -2.84 -2.59
C GLN A 558 18.09 -3.95 -3.19
N ASN A 559 19.41 -3.82 -3.10
CA ASN A 559 20.33 -4.86 -3.50
C ASN A 559 20.45 -5.99 -2.45
N PHE A 560 20.04 -5.76 -1.18
CA PHE A 560 20.11 -6.72 -0.07
C PHE A 560 18.87 -7.61 0.05
N ILE A 561 17.73 -7.17 -0.46
CA ILE A 561 16.51 -7.97 -0.43
C ILE A 561 16.55 -9.01 -1.55
N LYS A 562 16.08 -10.21 -1.20
CA LYS A 562 15.89 -11.27 -2.17
C LYS A 562 14.78 -10.87 -3.15
N SER A 563 15.14 -10.63 -4.44
CA SER A 563 14.20 -10.42 -5.53
C SER A 563 14.19 -11.65 -6.44
N GLU A 564 13.25 -11.75 -7.36
CA GLU A 564 13.22 -12.82 -8.37
C GLU A 564 14.53 -12.97 -9.16
N ASN A 565 15.34 -11.91 -9.20
CA ASN A 565 16.66 -11.90 -9.84
C ASN A 565 17.84 -12.00 -8.85
N ASP A 566 17.62 -12.31 -7.60
CA ASP A 566 18.57 -12.52 -6.48
C ASP A 566 19.91 -11.77 -6.63
N LYS A 567 19.86 -10.43 -6.55
CA LYS A 567 21.01 -9.57 -6.86
C LYS A 567 22.12 -9.59 -5.81
N ILE A 568 21.82 -9.96 -4.57
CA ILE A 568 22.84 -10.19 -3.51
C ILE A 568 22.55 -11.51 -2.82
N SER A 569 23.49 -12.43 -2.91
CA SER A 569 23.53 -13.66 -2.13
C SER A 569 24.29 -13.45 -0.82
N ILE A 570 23.91 -14.19 0.22
CA ILE A 570 24.74 -14.35 1.41
C ILE A 570 25.71 -15.48 1.13
N GLU A 571 26.99 -15.16 1.13
CA GLU A 571 28.09 -16.09 0.88
C GLU A 571 28.48 -16.81 2.18
N HIS A 572 28.85 -18.08 2.04
CA HIS A 572 29.61 -18.82 3.03
C HIS A 572 31.08 -18.69 2.67
N ILE A 573 31.85 -17.90 3.43
CA ILE A 573 33.29 -17.70 3.14
C ILE A 573 33.99 -19.03 3.16
N TYR A 574 33.86 -19.82 4.24
CA TYR A 574 34.13 -21.26 4.26
C TYR A 574 32.95 -21.97 3.61
N PRO A 575 33.11 -22.57 2.41
CA PRO A 575 31.99 -23.03 1.58
C PRO A 575 31.30 -24.28 2.16
N GLN A 576 30.05 -24.47 1.76
CA GLN A 576 29.28 -25.67 2.17
C GLN A 576 29.87 -26.98 1.63
N THR A 577 30.52 -26.93 0.47
CA THR A 577 31.19 -28.07 -0.16
C THR A 577 32.66 -27.71 -0.34
N ALA A 578 33.42 -27.84 0.74
CA ALA A 578 34.84 -27.54 0.82
C ALA A 578 35.66 -28.75 0.38
N THR A 579 35.98 -28.87 -0.91
CA THR A 579 36.66 -30.03 -1.51
C THR A 579 38.12 -29.78 -1.86
N SER A 580 38.55 -28.52 -1.92
CA SER A 580 39.95 -28.21 -2.22
C SER A 580 40.93 -28.58 -1.07
N GLU A 581 42.18 -28.77 -1.41
CA GLU A 581 43.26 -29.06 -0.48
C GLU A 581 43.37 -27.97 0.61
N TYR A 582 43.28 -26.68 0.19
CA TYR A 582 43.28 -25.55 1.11
C TYR A 582 42.22 -25.66 2.24
N TRP A 583 40.99 -26.00 1.88
CA TRP A 583 39.93 -26.13 2.87
C TRP A 583 40.04 -27.39 3.69
N GLN A 584 40.53 -28.50 3.11
CA GLN A 584 40.74 -29.74 3.81
C GLN A 584 41.80 -29.57 4.89
N GLU A 585 42.99 -29.05 4.57
CA GLU A 585 44.10 -28.82 5.53
C GLU A 585 43.69 -27.90 6.70
N ASN A 586 42.85 -26.87 6.46
CA ASN A 586 42.44 -25.94 7.51
C ASN A 586 41.31 -26.48 8.42
N TYR A 587 40.59 -27.53 8.00
CA TYR A 587 39.38 -27.98 8.70
C TYR A 587 39.33 -29.53 8.92
N GLU A 588 40.36 -30.29 8.60
CA GLU A 588 40.38 -31.77 8.73
C GLU A 588 40.21 -32.24 10.16
N ASP A 589 40.73 -31.52 11.14
CA ASP A 589 40.65 -31.85 12.57
C ASP A 589 39.22 -31.72 13.15
N TYR A 590 38.27 -31.14 12.42
CA TYR A 590 36.91 -30.94 12.89
C TYR A 590 35.98 -32.04 12.43
N THR A 591 35.11 -32.50 13.35
CA THR A 591 34.05 -33.46 13.02
C THR A 591 33.06 -32.85 12.01
N LYS A 592 32.31 -33.71 11.34
CA LYS A 592 31.26 -33.27 10.38
C LYS A 592 30.26 -32.30 11.02
N GLU A 593 29.93 -32.50 12.29
CA GLU A 593 29.00 -31.61 13.01
C GLU A 593 29.65 -30.25 13.32
N GLN A 594 30.91 -30.26 13.78
CA GLN A 594 31.64 -29.01 14.02
C GLN A 594 31.83 -28.19 12.73
N ARG A 595 32.15 -28.84 11.59
CA ARG A 595 32.24 -28.19 10.29
C ARG A 595 30.89 -27.57 9.88
N LYS A 596 29.78 -28.24 10.19
CA LYS A 596 28.42 -27.68 9.97
C LYS A 596 28.19 -26.41 10.79
N TYR A 597 28.63 -26.37 12.06
CA TYR A 597 28.54 -25.19 12.91
C TYR A 597 29.45 -24.07 12.40
N LEU A 598 30.68 -24.34 12.02
CA LEU A 598 31.59 -23.37 11.42
C LEU A 598 31.02 -22.77 10.17
N ASN A 599 30.48 -23.59 9.27
CA ASN A 599 29.89 -23.16 8.02
C ASN A 599 28.66 -22.25 8.23
N GLY A 600 27.73 -22.65 9.11
CA GLY A 600 26.49 -21.91 9.38
C GLY A 600 26.61 -20.82 10.45
N SER A 601 27.80 -20.58 11.02
CA SER A 601 28.03 -19.53 12.03
C SER A 601 27.93 -18.12 11.42
N LEU A 602 27.45 -17.14 12.23
CA LEU A 602 27.33 -15.75 11.82
C LEU A 602 28.65 -15.17 11.30
N GLY A 603 29.79 -15.55 11.89
CA GLY A 603 31.10 -15.10 11.48
C GLY A 603 31.51 -15.53 10.07
N ASN A 604 30.93 -16.62 9.55
CA ASN A 604 31.23 -17.15 8.22
C ASN A 604 30.32 -16.60 7.11
N LEU A 605 29.33 -15.77 7.45
CA LEU A 605 28.33 -15.28 6.49
C LEU A 605 28.65 -13.85 6.06
N LEU A 606 28.71 -13.64 4.76
CA LEU A 606 29.07 -12.37 4.14
C LEU A 606 28.07 -11.99 3.05
N PRO A 607 27.48 -10.79 3.08
CA PRO A 607 26.67 -10.31 1.97
C PRO A 607 27.59 -9.88 0.83
N LEU A 608 27.40 -10.44 -0.36
CA LEU A 608 28.17 -10.07 -1.56
C LEU A 608 27.54 -8.87 -2.26
N SER A 609 28.37 -7.96 -2.72
CA SER A 609 27.92 -6.89 -3.62
C SER A 609 27.53 -7.44 -5.01
N SER A 610 26.66 -6.73 -5.72
CA SER A 610 26.20 -7.13 -7.07
C SER A 610 27.34 -7.29 -8.11
N SER A 611 28.51 -6.74 -7.83
CA SER A 611 29.69 -6.83 -8.68
C SER A 611 30.45 -8.17 -8.56
N ILE A 612 30.10 -8.99 -7.55
CA ILE A 612 30.81 -10.26 -7.22
C ILE A 612 29.80 -11.41 -7.27
N ASN A 613 29.07 -11.57 -8.32
CA ASN A 613 27.98 -12.54 -8.35
C ASN A 613 28.45 -13.99 -8.49
N SER A 614 27.76 -14.90 -7.81
CA SER A 614 27.57 -16.37 -7.96
C SER A 614 28.77 -17.25 -8.43
N SER A 615 29.92 -16.69 -8.77
CA SER A 615 31.07 -17.45 -9.31
C SER A 615 32.17 -17.74 -8.29
N LEU A 616 32.02 -17.30 -7.03
CA LEU A 616 32.98 -17.61 -5.94
C LEU A 616 32.91 -19.06 -5.48
N GLN A 617 31.73 -19.62 -5.49
CA GLN A 617 31.41 -21.02 -5.15
C GLN A 617 32.31 -21.60 -4.05
N ASN A 618 33.11 -22.62 -4.42
CA ASN A 618 33.98 -23.35 -3.51
C ASN A 618 35.47 -22.96 -3.65
N ASP A 619 35.75 -21.83 -4.34
CA ASP A 619 37.11 -21.35 -4.52
C ASP A 619 37.84 -21.16 -3.16
N ASP A 620 39.16 -21.28 -3.15
CA ASP A 620 40.00 -21.04 -1.99
C ASP A 620 39.94 -19.59 -1.52
N PHE A 621 40.18 -19.35 -0.24
CA PHE A 621 40.04 -18.01 0.31
C PHE A 621 40.90 -16.95 -0.41
N PRO A 622 42.21 -17.24 -0.75
CA PRO A 622 43.01 -16.29 -1.55
C PRO A 622 42.40 -15.95 -2.92
N ASP A 623 41.74 -16.92 -3.55
CA ASP A 623 41.05 -16.71 -4.84
C ASP A 623 39.76 -15.90 -4.70
N LYS A 624 39.06 -16.03 -3.58
CA LYS A 624 37.89 -15.22 -3.24
C LYS A 624 38.25 -13.76 -2.93
N GLN A 625 39.44 -13.51 -2.41
CA GLN A 625 39.91 -12.15 -2.07
C GLN A 625 40.21 -11.33 -3.32
N ASN A 626 40.80 -11.94 -4.37
CA ASN A 626 41.43 -11.24 -5.45
C ASN A 626 40.59 -11.23 -6.75
N LEU A 627 40.93 -10.28 -7.65
CA LEU A 627 40.40 -10.24 -9.00
C LEU A 627 40.85 -11.49 -9.77
N LYS A 628 39.91 -12.11 -10.50
CA LYS A 628 40.24 -13.21 -11.42
C LYS A 628 40.30 -12.68 -12.83
N HIS A 629 41.39 -13.03 -13.54
CA HIS A 629 41.64 -12.63 -14.95
C HIS A 629 41.55 -13.86 -15.85
N ASN A 630 41.13 -13.65 -17.09
CA ASN A 630 41.25 -14.67 -18.13
C ASN A 630 42.71 -14.74 -18.68
N LYS A 631 42.96 -15.65 -19.62
CA LYS A 631 44.29 -15.82 -20.24
C LYS A 631 44.78 -14.56 -20.96
N ASP A 632 43.88 -13.66 -21.34
CA ASP A 632 44.19 -12.41 -22.06
C ASP A 632 44.34 -11.22 -21.10
N GLY A 633 44.35 -11.45 -19.77
CA GLY A 633 44.51 -10.41 -18.76
C GLY A 633 43.27 -9.59 -18.50
N LYS A 634 42.09 -9.95 -19.05
CA LYS A 634 40.84 -9.27 -18.82
C LYS A 634 40.21 -9.76 -17.52
N VAL A 635 39.74 -8.83 -16.65
CA VAL A 635 39.01 -9.15 -15.43
C VAL A 635 37.69 -9.88 -15.78
N ILE A 636 37.53 -11.09 -15.28
CA ILE A 636 36.33 -11.90 -15.46
C ILE A 636 35.49 -11.98 -14.19
N ARG A 637 36.10 -11.65 -13.02
CA ARG A 637 35.43 -11.64 -11.73
C ARG A 637 36.13 -10.70 -10.76
N ASN A 638 35.35 -9.94 -9.97
CA ASN A 638 35.83 -9.20 -8.81
C ASN A 638 36.01 -10.14 -7.60
N GLY A 639 36.93 -9.81 -6.71
CA GLY A 639 37.09 -10.44 -5.40
C GLY A 639 36.59 -9.54 -4.28
N TYR A 640 36.65 -10.02 -3.03
CA TYR A 640 36.25 -9.24 -1.84
C TYR A 640 36.99 -7.89 -1.74
N SER A 641 38.22 -7.81 -2.23
CA SER A 641 39.01 -6.57 -2.27
C SER A 641 38.38 -5.43 -3.09
N ASN A 642 37.37 -5.71 -3.92
CA ASN A 642 36.66 -4.74 -4.76
C ASN A 642 35.18 -4.59 -4.40
N GLY A 643 34.74 -5.22 -3.31
CA GLY A 643 33.35 -5.29 -2.91
C GLY A 643 32.91 -4.19 -1.94
N SER A 644 31.88 -4.51 -1.15
CA SER A 644 31.36 -3.70 -0.04
C SER A 644 32.37 -3.50 1.08
N TYR A 645 32.04 -2.72 2.08
CA TYR A 645 32.94 -2.53 3.21
C TYR A 645 33.09 -3.79 4.07
N SER A 646 32.04 -4.59 4.22
CA SER A 646 32.11 -5.90 4.87
C SER A 646 32.99 -6.87 4.10
N GLU A 647 32.98 -6.83 2.76
CA GLU A 647 33.86 -7.65 1.92
C GLU A 647 35.33 -7.20 2.04
N LEU A 648 35.58 -5.87 2.07
CA LEU A 648 36.91 -5.32 2.29
C LEU A 648 37.51 -5.69 3.65
N GLU A 649 36.68 -5.73 4.70
CA GLU A 649 37.09 -6.18 6.03
C GLU A 649 37.56 -7.64 6.01
N VAL A 650 36.79 -8.51 5.34
CA VAL A 650 37.15 -9.93 5.16
C VAL A 650 38.41 -10.08 4.30
N ALA A 651 38.52 -9.29 3.21
CA ALA A 651 39.69 -9.30 2.33
C ALA A 651 40.98 -8.90 3.03
N GLY A 652 40.91 -8.16 4.14
CA GLY A 652 42.08 -7.81 4.96
C GLY A 652 42.69 -8.96 5.79
N LYS A 653 42.05 -10.13 5.84
CA LYS A 653 42.56 -11.31 6.56
C LYS A 653 43.51 -12.12 5.70
N GLY A 654 44.61 -12.63 6.28
CA GLY A 654 45.59 -13.44 5.55
C GLY A 654 45.13 -14.85 5.23
N LYS A 655 44.21 -15.40 6.01
CA LYS A 655 43.65 -16.74 5.91
C LYS A 655 42.22 -16.74 6.44
N TRP A 656 41.51 -17.86 6.23
CA TRP A 656 40.15 -18.04 6.75
C TRP A 656 40.03 -19.41 7.42
N THR A 657 40.10 -19.41 8.74
CA THR A 657 40.06 -20.61 9.59
C THR A 657 38.97 -20.49 10.65
N ASN A 658 38.87 -21.46 11.52
CA ASN A 658 37.99 -21.40 12.70
C ASN A 658 38.24 -20.16 13.56
N ILE A 659 39.48 -19.65 13.62
CA ILE A 659 39.86 -18.48 14.41
C ILE A 659 39.22 -17.22 13.81
N GLU A 660 39.36 -16.99 12.50
CA GLU A 660 38.77 -15.83 11.82
C GLU A 660 37.25 -15.88 11.88
N ILE A 661 36.63 -17.06 11.79
CA ILE A 661 35.17 -17.23 11.94
C ILE A 661 34.73 -16.87 13.36
N LYS A 662 35.47 -17.34 14.41
CA LYS A 662 35.20 -17.01 15.81
C LYS A 662 35.32 -15.50 16.05
N GLU A 663 36.47 -14.91 15.68
CA GLU A 663 36.77 -13.50 15.89
C GLU A 663 35.69 -12.61 15.24
N ARG A 664 35.36 -12.86 13.97
CA ARG A 664 34.35 -12.11 13.27
C ARG A 664 32.96 -12.32 13.86
N GLY A 665 32.64 -13.54 14.29
CA GLY A 665 31.38 -13.84 14.98
C GLY A 665 31.21 -13.02 16.26
N LEU A 666 32.24 -12.99 17.10
CA LEU A 666 32.28 -12.21 18.34
C LEU A 666 32.19 -10.69 18.04
N HIS A 667 32.88 -10.20 17.00
CA HIS A 667 32.83 -8.81 16.58
C HIS A 667 31.43 -8.41 16.11
N LEU A 668 30.76 -9.26 15.33
CA LEU A 668 29.38 -9.03 14.90
C LEU A 668 28.37 -9.05 16.07
N LEU A 669 28.56 -9.93 17.07
CA LEU A 669 27.73 -9.89 18.29
C LEU A 669 27.99 -8.63 19.12
N ALA A 670 29.26 -8.16 19.22
CA ALA A 670 29.59 -6.91 19.89
C ALA A 670 28.92 -5.69 19.19
N PHE A 671 28.88 -5.68 17.85
CA PHE A 671 28.10 -4.69 17.12
C PHE A 671 26.59 -4.77 17.45
N MET A 672 26.04 -5.99 17.54
CA MET A 672 24.64 -6.20 17.93
C MET A 672 24.35 -5.64 19.32
N GLU A 673 25.24 -5.90 20.29
CA GLU A 673 25.14 -5.35 21.66
C GLU A 673 25.09 -3.83 21.66
N ALA A 674 26.02 -3.21 20.96
CA ALA A 674 26.13 -1.74 20.89
C ALA A 674 24.92 -1.10 20.16
N ARG A 675 24.48 -1.71 19.05
CA ARG A 675 23.43 -1.14 18.19
C ARG A 675 22.03 -1.23 18.81
N TRP A 676 21.71 -2.34 19.48
CA TRP A 676 20.39 -2.57 20.08
C TRP A 676 20.35 -2.57 21.60
N LYS A 677 21.46 -2.17 22.24
CA LYS A 677 21.58 -2.13 23.70
C LYS A 677 21.21 -3.49 24.32
N ILE A 678 21.80 -4.57 23.80
CA ILE A 678 21.69 -5.92 24.31
C ILE A 678 23.01 -6.26 25.01
N ASN A 679 22.98 -6.92 26.16
CA ASN A 679 24.17 -7.45 26.81
C ASN A 679 24.08 -8.97 26.82
N PHE A 680 24.88 -9.67 26.02
CA PHE A 680 24.93 -11.14 26.01
C PHE A 680 25.70 -11.74 27.17
N GLY A 681 26.37 -10.92 27.99
CA GLY A 681 27.18 -11.36 29.12
C GLY A 681 28.57 -11.80 28.70
N SER A 682 28.98 -12.98 29.18
CA SER A 682 30.34 -13.51 28.96
C SER A 682 30.66 -13.87 27.51
N GLU A 683 31.93 -13.99 27.18
CA GLU A 683 32.36 -14.54 25.87
C GLU A 683 31.85 -15.97 25.68
N GLU A 684 31.78 -16.76 26.73
CA GLU A 684 31.23 -18.11 26.68
C GLU A 684 29.77 -18.12 26.20
N ASN A 685 28.92 -17.22 26.71
CA ASN A 685 27.53 -17.07 26.24
C ASN A 685 27.48 -16.72 24.75
N LYS A 686 28.39 -15.85 24.29
CA LYS A 686 28.48 -15.45 22.86
C LYS A 686 28.91 -16.64 21.99
N LEU A 687 29.87 -17.43 22.45
CA LEU A 687 30.30 -18.65 21.75
C LEU A 687 29.18 -19.70 21.71
N GLU A 688 28.39 -19.81 22.77
CA GLU A 688 27.20 -20.67 22.76
C GLU A 688 26.14 -20.23 21.73
N ILE A 689 25.90 -18.93 21.60
CA ILE A 689 25.00 -18.37 20.57
C ILE A 689 25.54 -18.71 19.17
N LEU A 690 26.85 -18.54 18.96
CA LEU A 690 27.52 -18.81 17.69
C LEU A 690 27.66 -20.29 17.39
N HIS A 691 27.42 -21.20 18.35
CA HIS A 691 27.70 -22.64 18.28
C HIS A 691 29.18 -22.97 18.06
N LEU A 692 30.09 -22.15 18.63
CA LEU A 692 31.55 -22.27 18.48
C LEU A 692 32.28 -22.55 19.78
N ASN A 693 31.60 -22.97 20.85
CA ASN A 693 32.15 -23.27 22.17
C ASN A 693 33.09 -24.48 22.20
N PHE A 694 33.20 -25.24 21.10
CA PHE A 694 34.16 -26.33 20.97
C PHE A 694 35.57 -25.86 20.60
N ILE A 695 35.75 -24.64 20.11
CA ILE A 695 37.04 -24.11 19.64
C ILE A 695 38.01 -23.93 20.81
N ASP A 696 37.54 -23.47 21.97
CA ASP A 696 38.40 -23.22 23.14
C ASP A 696 38.69 -24.48 23.98
N LYS A 697 37.94 -25.56 23.75
CA LYS A 697 38.13 -26.85 24.46
C LYS A 697 39.21 -27.74 23.82
N SER A 698 39.67 -27.42 22.62
CA SER A 698 40.70 -28.21 21.91
C SER A 698 42.14 -27.90 22.34
N THR A 699 42.38 -26.94 23.25
CA THR A 699 43.70 -26.56 23.76
C THR A 699 44.10 -27.27 25.04
N THR A 700 43.25 -28.10 25.63
CA THR A 700 43.64 -29.03 26.71
C THR A 700 43.95 -30.38 26.09
N LEU A 701 45.24 -30.60 25.75
CA LEU A 701 45.79 -31.91 25.52
C LEU A 701 45.53 -32.76 26.78
N PRO A 702 45.17 -34.05 26.66
CA PRO A 702 45.11 -34.92 27.79
C PRO A 702 46.53 -35.04 28.35
N GLU A 703 46.72 -34.75 29.65
CA GLU A 703 47.92 -35.15 30.35
C GLU A 703 48.07 -36.64 30.17
N GLU A 704 49.22 -37.07 29.60
CA GLU A 704 49.65 -38.46 29.60
C GLU A 704 49.72 -38.96 31.06
N SER A 705 48.81 -39.84 31.44
CA SER A 705 48.89 -40.54 32.69
C SER A 705 50.08 -41.52 32.59
N ASP A 706 51.14 -41.20 33.29
CA ASP A 706 52.25 -42.12 33.57
C ASP A 706 51.68 -43.45 34.07
N LYS A 707 51.76 -44.46 33.23
CA LYS A 707 51.63 -45.84 33.69
C LYS A 707 52.93 -46.24 34.37
N GLU A 708 52.96 -46.19 35.70
CA GLU A 708 53.96 -46.93 36.48
C GLU A 708 53.93 -48.41 36.12
N VAL A 709 55.08 -48.88 35.67
CA VAL A 709 55.34 -50.28 35.46
C VAL A 709 55.77 -50.85 36.82
N GLU A 710 54.91 -51.60 37.50
CA GLU A 710 55.32 -52.47 38.58
C GLU A 710 55.63 -53.90 38.06
N LYS A 711 56.74 -54.41 38.57
CA LYS A 711 57.36 -55.70 38.25
C LYS A 711 56.51 -56.93 38.57
#